data_4f95b4d5e1d7fe005bf21ab250c931e2
#
_entry.id   4f95b4d5e1d7fe005bf21ab250c931e2
#
_cell.length_a   1.000
_cell.length_b   1.000
_cell.length_c   1.000
_cell.angle_alpha   90.00
_cell.angle_beta   90.00
_cell.angle_gamma   90.00
#
_symmetry.space_group_name_H-M   'P 1'
#
loop_
_entity.id
_entity.type
_entity.pdbx_description
1 polymer ?
#
loop_
_entity_poly.entity_id
_entity_poly.type
_entity_poly.pdbx_seq_one_letter_code
_entity_poly.pdbx_strand_id
1 'polypeptide(L)'
;MAMKRIAILVASALMLASFGAQPSAEEGIFTQGEFFVGCNYWAKNAGMYMWSQWRPDVVEKEIGELAKHGVTVMRVFPLWSDFQPLTGVCAAGGSYKRFLQNNRPLSNPAGVDDEMVRRFRFMCDVAERNGIKLIVGLVTGWMSGRQFVPVVFEEKNVLIDAEAIMWQTRFVKYFVSALKDHKAIAAWDYGNECNCMGRTSQAQFYNWMDIIGSAIRLTDPTRPVVSGMHGLSTEESARAPIRLNGELADILCTHPYSFYVSGCGKEAFNTMRTELHPTAESLLYADLGGKPCFVEEIGNLGTSCNSESRTAAGMRCTMFSAWANDLKGCLWWCNSDQEVLDFPPYTDTANERELGMLRQDYSPKPVMLEMHAFQKFRKSLPFRKLPPRRTDAVIVVPERSAGWIPGFGAYLLARQAGFDPRFAGAEMELPESGFYIMCSSENNMSYSYPAQKRVFEKARAGATVLIVYAAGSRFTALRQQAGLEVDYSSRSPIERTFELFASPGRKMSCGDSGTCRLIARECEVLAKTTAGEPVFTRFKYGKGTVLVCNSPIDRQTIARTDVLTGTQVQPYYLLFREAMKIAGVKRVAAKGDCPWVGLTEHPAADGSTIVMAINFEPRALSCPVALDGRLGRVWRGEVKADRIDLPPNECALFEVVRTK
;
A
#
# COMPACT_ATOMS: atom_id res chain seq x y z
N MET A 1 -7.25 -31.08 47.68
CA MET A 1 -7.84 -30.43 46.47
C MET A 1 -6.99 -29.29 45.88
N ALA A 2 -6.01 -28.72 46.58
CA ALA A 2 -5.16 -27.63 46.09
C ALA A 2 -4.00 -28.05 45.18
N MET A 3 -3.44 -29.27 45.32
CA MET A 3 -2.33 -29.74 44.52
C MET A 3 -2.67 -30.17 43.08
N LYS A 4 -3.96 -30.47 42.76
CA LYS A 4 -4.38 -30.82 41.38
C LYS A 4 -4.64 -29.59 40.49
N ARG A 5 -4.80 -28.38 41.05
CA ARG A 5 -5.01 -27.14 40.28
C ARG A 5 -3.69 -26.51 39.80
N ILE A 6 -2.59 -26.77 40.52
CA ILE A 6 -1.26 -26.24 40.14
C ILE A 6 -0.66 -27.03 38.96
N ALA A 7 -0.92 -28.35 38.88
CA ALA A 7 -0.43 -29.16 37.75
C ALA A 7 -1.11 -28.86 36.42
N ILE A 8 -2.37 -28.39 36.42
CA ILE A 8 -3.09 -28.02 35.18
C ILE A 8 -2.67 -26.64 34.68
N LEU A 9 -2.28 -25.72 35.54
CA LEU A 9 -1.79 -24.39 35.15
C LEU A 9 -0.36 -24.44 34.60
N VAL A 10 0.48 -25.36 35.06
CA VAL A 10 1.85 -25.56 34.54
C VAL A 10 1.83 -26.32 33.21
N ALA A 11 0.90 -27.25 32.99
CA ALA A 11 0.73 -27.93 31.71
C ALA A 11 0.14 -26.99 30.62
N SER A 12 -0.73 -26.04 30.97
CA SER A 12 -1.26 -25.04 30.04
C SER A 12 -0.21 -23.99 29.66
N ALA A 13 0.71 -23.63 30.55
CA ALA A 13 1.83 -22.72 30.26
C ALA A 13 2.92 -23.36 29.39
N LEU A 14 3.08 -24.69 29.44
CA LEU A 14 4.05 -25.45 28.64
C LEU A 14 3.51 -25.82 27.25
N MET A 15 2.20 -25.84 27.03
CA MET A 15 1.62 -26.04 25.68
C MET A 15 1.53 -24.75 24.84
N LEU A 16 1.66 -23.57 25.45
CA LEU A 16 1.74 -22.28 24.72
C LEU A 16 3.17 -21.91 24.31
N ALA A 17 4.19 -22.67 24.72
CA ALA A 17 5.60 -22.42 24.40
C ALA A 17 6.14 -23.26 23.24
N SER A 18 5.32 -24.03 22.53
CA SER A 18 5.74 -24.87 21.40
C SER A 18 5.15 -24.48 20.05
N PHE A 19 4.62 -23.26 19.90
CA PHE A 19 4.54 -22.66 18.56
C PHE A 19 5.93 -22.18 18.20
N GLY A 20 6.52 -22.86 17.22
CA GLY A 20 7.89 -22.75 16.81
C GLY A 20 8.38 -21.31 16.73
N ALA A 21 9.62 -21.10 17.18
CA ALA A 21 10.36 -19.89 16.94
C ALA A 21 10.22 -19.54 15.45
N GLN A 22 9.62 -18.39 15.13
CA GLN A 22 9.68 -17.87 13.77
C GLN A 22 11.15 -17.81 13.39
N PRO A 23 11.53 -18.28 12.20
CA PRO A 23 12.91 -18.16 11.74
C PRO A 23 13.31 -16.71 11.86
N SER A 24 14.47 -16.45 12.43
CA SER A 24 15.03 -15.12 12.60
C SER A 24 15.05 -14.43 11.22
N ALA A 25 14.29 -13.35 11.07
CA ALA A 25 14.14 -12.58 9.84
C ALA A 25 15.41 -11.79 9.46
N GLU A 26 16.61 -12.34 9.73
CA GLU A 26 17.85 -11.57 9.63
C GLU A 26 18.48 -11.51 8.22
N GLU A 27 18.05 -12.29 7.24
CA GLU A 27 18.68 -12.31 5.90
C GLU A 27 17.74 -12.32 4.69
N GLY A 28 16.49 -11.86 4.79
CA GLY A 28 15.52 -11.82 3.69
C GLY A 28 15.38 -10.45 3.00
N ILE A 29 14.79 -10.45 1.80
CA ILE A 29 14.51 -9.21 1.06
C ILE A 29 13.53 -8.28 1.79
N PHE A 30 12.77 -8.78 2.77
CA PHE A 30 11.80 -8.04 3.58
C PHE A 30 12.34 -7.57 4.93
N THR A 31 13.63 -7.72 5.19
CA THR A 31 14.28 -7.26 6.43
C THR A 31 14.11 -5.76 6.62
N GLN A 32 14.09 -5.31 7.88
CA GLN A 32 13.97 -3.89 8.21
C GLN A 32 15.11 -3.06 7.59
N GLY A 33 14.74 -1.99 6.88
CA GLY A 33 15.66 -1.07 6.21
C GLY A 33 16.17 -1.57 4.84
N GLU A 34 15.91 -2.82 4.44
CA GLU A 34 16.12 -3.27 3.06
C GLU A 34 14.97 -2.73 2.18
N PHE A 35 15.32 -2.47 0.91
CA PHE A 35 14.37 -2.05 -0.11
C PHE A 35 14.79 -2.61 -1.46
N PHE A 36 13.90 -3.35 -2.11
CA PHE A 36 14.16 -3.93 -3.42
C PHE A 36 13.41 -3.19 -4.53
N VAL A 37 13.95 -3.28 -5.72
CA VAL A 37 13.26 -2.85 -6.95
C VAL A 37 13.34 -3.94 -7.99
N GLY A 38 12.30 -4.03 -8.81
CA GLY A 38 12.21 -5.08 -9.81
C GLY A 38 10.95 -4.98 -10.65
N CYS A 39 10.51 -6.13 -11.14
CA CYS A 39 9.35 -6.22 -12.01
C CYS A 39 8.58 -7.53 -11.86
N ASN A 40 7.36 -7.52 -12.36
CA ASN A 40 6.60 -8.71 -12.69
C ASN A 40 7.09 -9.24 -14.04
N TYR A 41 7.15 -10.55 -14.21
CA TYR A 41 7.81 -11.18 -15.35
C TYR A 41 6.88 -12.09 -16.16
N TRP A 42 6.81 -11.79 -17.44
CA TRP A 42 6.28 -12.66 -18.49
C TRP A 42 7.22 -12.61 -19.70
N ALA A 43 7.61 -13.78 -20.24
CA ALA A 43 8.50 -13.80 -21.39
C ALA A 43 7.87 -13.11 -22.61
N LYS A 44 8.57 -12.17 -23.23
CA LYS A 44 8.04 -11.27 -24.26
C LYS A 44 7.51 -11.98 -25.51
N ASN A 45 8.01 -13.20 -25.79
CA ASN A 45 7.59 -13.96 -26.97
C ASN A 45 6.20 -14.58 -26.86
N ALA A 46 5.66 -14.68 -25.62
CA ALA A 46 4.42 -15.42 -25.38
C ALA A 46 3.57 -14.85 -24.24
N GLY A 47 4.06 -13.84 -23.51
CA GLY A 47 3.31 -13.26 -22.38
C GLY A 47 2.84 -14.33 -21.42
N MET A 48 1.56 -14.32 -21.08
CA MET A 48 0.95 -15.28 -20.13
C MET A 48 1.04 -16.74 -20.60
N TYR A 49 1.21 -16.98 -21.88
CA TYR A 49 1.35 -18.34 -22.45
C TYR A 49 2.82 -18.82 -22.51
N MET A 50 3.73 -18.16 -21.82
CA MET A 50 5.15 -18.50 -21.85
C MET A 50 5.47 -19.95 -21.46
N TRP A 51 4.66 -20.54 -20.59
CA TRP A 51 4.89 -21.91 -20.12
C TRP A 51 4.55 -22.96 -21.17
N SER A 52 3.47 -22.78 -21.93
CA SER A 52 3.11 -23.64 -23.06
C SER A 52 3.96 -23.34 -24.31
N GLN A 53 4.35 -22.07 -24.54
CA GLN A 53 5.19 -21.62 -25.63
C GLN A 53 6.65 -21.35 -25.16
N TRP A 54 7.22 -22.29 -24.45
CA TRP A 54 8.47 -22.14 -23.73
C TRP A 54 9.68 -21.87 -24.64
N ARG A 55 10.40 -20.79 -24.36
CA ARG A 55 11.66 -20.40 -25.02
C ARG A 55 12.73 -20.09 -23.97
N PRO A 56 13.58 -21.08 -23.61
CA PRO A 56 14.61 -20.89 -22.59
C PRO A 56 15.65 -19.81 -22.97
N ASP A 57 15.95 -19.67 -24.24
CA ASP A 57 16.85 -18.63 -24.79
C ASP A 57 16.30 -17.21 -24.54
N VAL A 58 15.00 -17.01 -24.68
CA VAL A 58 14.34 -15.72 -24.40
C VAL A 58 14.39 -15.44 -22.89
N VAL A 59 14.01 -16.41 -22.06
CA VAL A 59 14.04 -16.28 -20.60
C VAL A 59 15.44 -15.93 -20.08
N GLU A 60 16.46 -16.64 -20.57
CA GLU A 60 17.85 -16.38 -20.16
C GLU A 60 18.32 -14.99 -20.56
N LYS A 61 18.01 -14.56 -21.79
CA LYS A 61 18.39 -13.23 -22.29
C LYS A 61 17.67 -12.12 -21.53
N GLU A 62 16.35 -12.22 -21.33
CA GLU A 62 15.58 -11.20 -20.61
C GLU A 62 16.03 -11.03 -19.17
N ILE A 63 16.20 -12.13 -18.44
CA ILE A 63 16.67 -12.08 -17.04
C ILE A 63 18.08 -11.47 -16.97
N GLY A 64 18.95 -11.78 -17.94
CA GLY A 64 20.26 -11.17 -18.05
C GLY A 64 20.20 -9.66 -18.30
N GLU A 65 19.31 -9.18 -19.18
CA GLU A 65 19.14 -7.74 -19.44
C GLU A 65 18.55 -7.03 -18.19
N LEU A 66 17.56 -7.63 -17.52
CA LEU A 66 16.99 -7.08 -16.29
C LEU A 66 18.06 -6.90 -15.19
N ALA A 67 18.91 -7.90 -15.00
CA ALA A 67 20.01 -7.85 -14.02
C ALA A 67 21.02 -6.73 -14.32
N LYS A 68 21.41 -6.54 -15.59
CA LYS A 68 22.30 -5.45 -16.04
C LYS A 68 21.77 -4.07 -15.65
N HIS A 69 20.45 -3.90 -15.65
CA HIS A 69 19.77 -2.66 -15.31
C HIS A 69 19.37 -2.58 -13.83
N GLY A 70 19.87 -3.49 -12.97
CA GLY A 70 19.74 -3.37 -11.53
C GLY A 70 18.44 -3.93 -10.93
N VAL A 71 17.66 -4.72 -11.67
CA VAL A 71 16.56 -5.51 -11.13
C VAL A 71 17.12 -6.53 -10.14
N THR A 72 16.59 -6.55 -8.93
CA THR A 72 17.04 -7.44 -7.86
C THR A 72 15.99 -8.46 -7.45
N VAL A 73 14.72 -8.20 -7.77
CA VAL A 73 13.59 -9.07 -7.48
C VAL A 73 12.67 -9.15 -8.69
N MET A 74 12.21 -10.36 -9.01
CA MET A 74 11.14 -10.59 -9.98
C MET A 74 9.98 -11.32 -9.31
N ARG A 75 8.76 -10.93 -9.62
CA ARG A 75 7.56 -11.71 -9.30
C ARG A 75 7.18 -12.54 -10.52
N VAL A 76 6.99 -13.84 -10.32
CA VAL A 76 6.82 -14.85 -11.37
C VAL A 76 5.62 -15.74 -11.10
N PHE A 77 4.99 -16.26 -12.17
CA PHE A 77 3.65 -16.83 -12.08
C PHE A 77 3.58 -18.21 -12.76
N PRO A 78 3.52 -19.31 -11.99
CA PRO A 78 3.09 -20.60 -12.54
C PRO A 78 1.58 -20.56 -12.77
N LEU A 79 1.11 -20.40 -14.03
CA LEU A 79 -0.31 -20.43 -14.33
C LEU A 79 -0.93 -21.75 -13.87
N TRP A 80 -2.00 -21.68 -13.08
CA TRP A 80 -2.60 -22.87 -12.49
C TRP A 80 -3.09 -23.86 -13.55
N SER A 81 -3.71 -23.39 -14.64
CA SER A 81 -4.14 -24.24 -15.75
C SER A 81 -3.01 -24.99 -16.46
N ASP A 82 -1.81 -24.36 -16.60
CA ASP A 82 -0.67 -24.96 -17.28
C ASP A 82 0.08 -25.95 -16.37
N PHE A 83 0.22 -25.60 -15.09
CA PHE A 83 0.97 -26.42 -14.14
C PHE A 83 0.15 -27.60 -13.57
N GLN A 84 -1.17 -27.51 -13.56
CA GLN A 84 -2.07 -28.58 -13.15
C GLN A 84 -3.19 -28.76 -14.20
N PRO A 85 -2.86 -29.26 -15.41
CA PRO A 85 -3.76 -29.29 -16.55
C PRO A 85 -4.81 -30.42 -16.45
N LEU A 86 -5.75 -30.27 -15.52
CA LEU A 86 -6.87 -31.20 -15.33
C LEU A 86 -7.94 -30.94 -16.40
N THR A 87 -8.04 -31.82 -17.37
CA THR A 87 -8.84 -31.62 -18.59
C THR A 87 -10.10 -32.44 -18.67
N GLY A 88 -10.30 -33.43 -17.81
CA GLY A 88 -11.47 -34.28 -17.87
C GLY A 88 -11.72 -35.10 -16.62
N VAL A 89 -12.91 -35.64 -16.49
CA VAL A 89 -13.31 -36.55 -15.43
C VAL A 89 -13.94 -37.79 -16.04
N CYS A 90 -13.41 -38.97 -15.72
CA CYS A 90 -14.04 -40.22 -16.03
C CYS A 90 -14.86 -40.71 -14.83
N ALA A 91 -16.15 -41.02 -15.05
CA ALA A 91 -17.00 -41.72 -14.09
C ALA A 91 -17.15 -43.16 -14.52
N ALA A 92 -16.74 -44.10 -13.67
CA ALA A 92 -17.01 -45.52 -13.88
C ALA A 92 -17.97 -46.02 -12.77
N GLY A 93 -19.12 -46.55 -13.16
CA GLY A 93 -20.03 -47.17 -12.21
C GLY A 93 -20.64 -46.25 -11.15
N GLY A 94 -21.05 -45.01 -11.54
CA GLY A 94 -21.89 -44.14 -10.73
C GLY A 94 -21.24 -43.40 -9.53
N SER A 95 -20.25 -43.99 -8.86
CA SER A 95 -19.64 -43.43 -7.65
C SER A 95 -18.14 -43.13 -7.75
N TYR A 96 -17.46 -43.62 -8.77
CA TYR A 96 -16.03 -43.46 -8.95
C TYR A 96 -15.72 -42.34 -9.94
N LYS A 97 -15.08 -41.30 -9.44
CA LYS A 97 -14.66 -40.14 -10.22
C LYS A 97 -13.12 -40.12 -10.35
N ARG A 98 -12.64 -40.14 -11.60
CA ARG A 98 -11.21 -40.09 -11.89
C ARG A 98 -10.88 -38.88 -12.76
N PHE A 99 -9.99 -38.00 -12.26
CA PHE A 99 -9.49 -36.87 -13.01
C PHE A 99 -8.46 -37.31 -14.06
N LEU A 100 -8.44 -36.61 -15.18
CA LEU A 100 -7.48 -36.76 -16.27
C LEU A 100 -6.60 -35.53 -16.37
N GLN A 101 -5.32 -35.74 -16.70
CA GLN A 101 -4.33 -34.71 -16.99
C GLN A 101 -4.04 -34.75 -18.49
N ASN A 102 -4.27 -33.64 -19.22
CA ASN A 102 -4.13 -33.60 -20.67
C ASN A 102 -4.83 -34.80 -21.37
N ASN A 103 -6.05 -35.14 -20.92
CA ASN A 103 -6.86 -36.30 -21.39
C ASN A 103 -6.19 -37.68 -21.19
N ARG A 104 -5.23 -37.80 -20.28
CA ARG A 104 -4.52 -39.04 -19.91
C ARG A 104 -4.64 -39.29 -18.41
N PRO A 105 -4.30 -40.48 -17.92
CA PRO A 105 -4.15 -40.73 -16.48
C PRO A 105 -3.15 -39.74 -15.87
N LEU A 106 -3.38 -39.34 -14.59
CA LEU A 106 -2.48 -38.46 -13.87
C LEU A 106 -1.05 -39.04 -13.82
N SER A 107 -0.04 -38.21 -14.09
CA SER A 107 1.38 -38.58 -13.98
C SER A 107 1.84 -38.70 -12.51
N ASN A 108 1.19 -37.97 -11.61
CA ASN A 108 1.43 -38.00 -10.16
C ASN A 108 0.13 -37.70 -9.40
N PRO A 109 0.05 -37.99 -8.07
CA PRO A 109 -1.17 -37.79 -7.29
C PRO A 109 -1.65 -36.34 -7.18
N ALA A 110 -0.79 -35.37 -7.48
CA ALA A 110 -1.14 -33.96 -7.50
C ALA A 110 -1.67 -33.46 -8.86
N GLY A 111 -1.56 -34.29 -9.92
CA GLY A 111 -1.93 -33.90 -11.28
C GLY A 111 -1.08 -32.73 -11.84
N VAL A 112 0.11 -32.52 -11.29
CA VAL A 112 1.04 -31.47 -11.71
C VAL A 112 1.86 -31.93 -12.90
N ASP A 113 2.10 -31.05 -13.85
CA ASP A 113 2.95 -31.34 -15.00
C ASP A 113 4.43 -31.14 -14.62
N ASP A 114 5.19 -32.25 -14.59
CA ASP A 114 6.60 -32.23 -14.20
C ASP A 114 7.49 -31.49 -15.21
N GLU A 115 7.08 -31.38 -16.49
CA GLU A 115 7.78 -30.56 -17.46
C GLU A 115 7.66 -29.08 -17.12
N MET A 116 6.48 -28.61 -16.71
CA MET A 116 6.30 -27.24 -16.26
C MET A 116 7.14 -26.93 -15.03
N VAL A 117 7.24 -27.86 -14.09
CA VAL A 117 8.14 -27.71 -12.91
C VAL A 117 9.61 -27.63 -13.33
N ARG A 118 10.04 -28.43 -14.33
CA ARG A 118 11.42 -28.35 -14.87
C ARG A 118 11.69 -27.01 -15.56
N ARG A 119 10.76 -26.48 -16.36
CA ARG A 119 10.86 -25.13 -16.96
C ARG A 119 10.95 -24.05 -15.88
N PHE A 120 10.15 -24.15 -14.83
CA PHE A 120 10.22 -23.21 -13.72
C PHE A 120 11.55 -23.28 -12.98
N ARG A 121 12.08 -24.47 -12.74
CA ARG A 121 13.41 -24.67 -12.12
C ARG A 121 14.52 -24.04 -13.00
N PHE A 122 14.45 -24.22 -14.32
CA PHE A 122 15.40 -23.56 -15.23
C PHE A 122 15.37 -22.02 -15.06
N MET A 123 14.18 -21.43 -14.99
CA MET A 123 14.05 -19.97 -14.74
C MET A 123 14.64 -19.59 -13.36
N CYS A 124 14.44 -20.40 -12.32
CA CYS A 124 15.08 -20.19 -11.02
C CYS A 124 16.62 -20.24 -11.11
N ASP A 125 17.17 -21.19 -11.86
CA ASP A 125 18.63 -21.32 -12.08
C ASP A 125 19.18 -20.08 -12.80
N VAL A 126 18.45 -19.57 -13.80
CA VAL A 126 18.83 -18.33 -14.51
C VAL A 126 18.78 -17.12 -13.58
N ALA A 127 17.74 -16.99 -12.77
CA ALA A 127 17.61 -15.91 -11.81
C ALA A 127 18.75 -15.96 -10.75
N GLU A 128 19.07 -17.14 -10.23
CA GLU A 128 20.17 -17.32 -9.25
C GLU A 128 21.52 -16.88 -9.84
N ARG A 129 21.86 -17.32 -11.06
CA ARG A 129 23.10 -16.95 -11.75
C ARG A 129 23.22 -15.45 -11.98
N ASN A 130 22.09 -14.74 -12.12
CA ASN A 130 22.01 -13.29 -12.31
C ASN A 130 21.80 -12.50 -11.00
N GLY A 131 21.80 -13.17 -9.83
CA GLY A 131 21.63 -12.52 -8.53
C GLY A 131 20.23 -11.94 -8.29
N ILE A 132 19.22 -12.41 -9.02
CA ILE A 132 17.83 -11.99 -8.88
C ILE A 132 17.08 -12.95 -7.95
N LYS A 133 16.30 -12.40 -7.03
CA LYS A 133 15.40 -13.15 -6.13
C LYS A 133 13.99 -13.21 -6.74
N LEU A 134 13.28 -14.30 -6.44
CA LEU A 134 11.94 -14.56 -6.96
C LEU A 134 10.90 -14.51 -5.85
N ILE A 135 9.78 -13.83 -6.11
CA ILE A 135 8.51 -13.95 -5.40
C ILE A 135 7.60 -14.79 -6.31
N VAL A 136 7.08 -15.90 -5.83
CA VAL A 136 6.38 -16.89 -6.66
C VAL A 136 4.88 -16.89 -6.36
N GLY A 137 4.08 -16.39 -7.30
CA GLY A 137 2.62 -16.34 -7.22
C GLY A 137 1.99 -17.71 -7.53
N LEU A 138 1.73 -18.52 -6.50
CA LEU A 138 1.41 -19.95 -6.61
C LEU A 138 0.10 -20.23 -7.35
N VAL A 139 -1.04 -19.78 -6.82
CA VAL A 139 -2.34 -20.04 -7.42
C VAL A 139 -2.70 -18.92 -8.40
N THR A 140 -1.97 -18.84 -9.52
CA THR A 140 -2.27 -17.85 -10.56
C THR A 140 -3.42 -18.34 -11.43
N GLY A 141 -4.63 -18.17 -10.92
CA GLY A 141 -5.89 -18.47 -11.63
C GLY A 141 -6.57 -17.23 -12.23
N TRP A 142 -6.00 -16.06 -12.04
CA TRP A 142 -6.48 -14.78 -12.58
C TRP A 142 -5.28 -13.93 -13.02
N MET A 143 -5.36 -13.38 -14.22
CA MET A 143 -4.33 -12.49 -14.77
C MET A 143 -4.91 -11.59 -15.85
N SER A 144 -4.69 -10.26 -15.75
CA SER A 144 -5.11 -9.26 -16.73
C SER A 144 -6.56 -9.42 -17.21
N GLY A 145 -7.49 -9.57 -16.26
CA GLY A 145 -8.92 -9.68 -16.55
C GLY A 145 -9.39 -11.05 -17.04
N ARG A 146 -8.54 -12.10 -17.02
CA ARG A 146 -8.88 -13.46 -17.48
C ARG A 146 -8.65 -14.51 -16.40
N GLN A 147 -9.47 -15.57 -16.45
CA GLN A 147 -9.29 -16.75 -15.64
C GLN A 147 -8.37 -17.77 -16.31
N PHE A 148 -7.44 -18.32 -15.54
CA PHE A 148 -6.51 -19.39 -15.92
C PHE A 148 -6.66 -20.57 -14.96
N VAL A 149 -7.85 -21.17 -14.96
CA VAL A 149 -8.18 -22.33 -14.12
C VAL A 149 -8.16 -23.60 -14.96
N PRO A 150 -7.87 -24.77 -14.38
CA PRO A 150 -8.01 -26.04 -15.11
C PRO A 150 -9.40 -26.24 -15.66
N VAL A 151 -9.53 -26.79 -16.88
CA VAL A 151 -10.77 -26.95 -17.65
C VAL A 151 -11.91 -27.57 -16.82
N VAL A 152 -11.61 -28.53 -15.95
CA VAL A 152 -12.61 -29.21 -15.09
C VAL A 152 -13.23 -28.28 -14.03
N PHE A 153 -12.71 -27.08 -13.85
CA PHE A 153 -13.17 -26.08 -12.87
C PHE A 153 -13.65 -24.77 -13.50
N GLU A 154 -13.67 -24.63 -14.83
CA GLU A 154 -14.03 -23.36 -15.49
C GLU A 154 -15.43 -22.84 -15.11
N GLU A 155 -16.40 -23.74 -14.89
CA GLU A 155 -17.76 -23.39 -14.48
C GLU A 155 -17.96 -23.33 -12.95
N LYS A 156 -16.86 -23.49 -12.17
CA LYS A 156 -16.92 -23.52 -10.71
C LYS A 156 -16.34 -22.25 -10.09
N ASN A 157 -16.88 -21.90 -8.94
CA ASN A 157 -16.22 -20.91 -8.10
C ASN A 157 -15.07 -21.57 -7.33
N VAL A 158 -13.86 -21.42 -7.84
CA VAL A 158 -12.66 -22.11 -7.35
C VAL A 158 -12.21 -21.70 -5.95
N LEU A 159 -12.77 -20.62 -5.40
CA LEU A 159 -12.52 -20.17 -4.03
C LEU A 159 -13.41 -20.87 -2.99
N ILE A 160 -14.49 -21.54 -3.41
CA ILE A 160 -15.46 -22.18 -2.49
C ILE A 160 -15.75 -23.64 -2.83
N ASP A 161 -15.49 -24.07 -4.07
CA ASP A 161 -15.67 -25.47 -4.46
C ASP A 161 -14.63 -26.34 -3.77
N ALA A 162 -15.09 -27.28 -2.93
CA ALA A 162 -14.22 -28.11 -2.10
C ALA A 162 -13.25 -28.98 -2.94
N GLU A 163 -13.68 -29.41 -4.12
CA GLU A 163 -12.85 -30.20 -5.03
C GLU A 163 -11.76 -29.35 -5.67
N ALA A 164 -12.09 -28.13 -6.11
CA ALA A 164 -11.13 -27.18 -6.64
C ALA A 164 -10.09 -26.77 -5.57
N ILE A 165 -10.51 -26.51 -4.34
CA ILE A 165 -9.61 -26.17 -3.21
C ILE A 165 -8.69 -27.36 -2.89
N MET A 166 -9.20 -28.59 -2.90
CA MET A 166 -8.40 -29.80 -2.70
C MET A 166 -7.28 -29.91 -3.76
N TRP A 167 -7.60 -29.64 -5.03
CA TRP A 167 -6.62 -29.71 -6.12
C TRP A 167 -5.61 -28.56 -6.06
N GLN A 168 -6.02 -27.34 -5.74
CA GLN A 168 -5.11 -26.22 -5.45
C GLN A 168 -4.13 -26.60 -4.31
N THR A 169 -4.64 -27.19 -3.24
CA THR A 169 -3.81 -27.64 -2.10
C THR A 169 -2.78 -28.69 -2.53
N ARG A 170 -3.17 -29.66 -3.38
CA ARG A 170 -2.25 -30.66 -3.94
C ARG A 170 -1.20 -30.02 -4.83
N PHE A 171 -1.61 -29.10 -5.69
CA PHE A 171 -0.69 -28.32 -6.54
C PHE A 171 0.35 -27.57 -5.69
N VAL A 172 -0.11 -26.77 -4.73
CA VAL A 172 0.77 -26.00 -3.84
C VAL A 172 1.78 -26.88 -3.12
N LYS A 173 1.33 -27.97 -2.48
CA LYS A 173 2.22 -28.90 -1.78
C LYS A 173 3.26 -29.53 -2.70
N TYR A 174 2.85 -29.96 -3.89
CA TYR A 174 3.75 -30.59 -4.86
C TYR A 174 4.78 -29.59 -5.37
N PHE A 175 4.34 -28.44 -5.85
CA PHE A 175 5.19 -27.41 -6.45
C PHE A 175 6.17 -26.81 -5.44
N VAL A 176 5.68 -26.43 -4.26
CA VAL A 176 6.54 -25.91 -3.18
C VAL A 176 7.56 -26.96 -2.74
N SER A 177 7.14 -28.22 -2.55
CA SER A 177 8.07 -29.31 -2.19
C SER A 177 9.17 -29.51 -3.23
N ALA A 178 8.85 -29.37 -4.52
CA ALA A 178 9.83 -29.54 -5.60
C ALA A 178 10.85 -28.40 -5.68
N LEU A 179 10.55 -27.21 -5.16
CA LEU A 179 11.34 -25.99 -5.38
C LEU A 179 11.80 -25.28 -4.09
N LYS A 180 11.35 -25.69 -2.91
CA LYS A 180 11.63 -25.01 -1.63
C LYS A 180 13.13 -24.88 -1.31
N ASP A 181 13.97 -25.73 -1.83
CA ASP A 181 15.42 -25.68 -1.57
C ASP A 181 16.17 -24.73 -2.53
N HIS A 182 15.46 -24.14 -3.51
CA HIS A 182 16.08 -23.26 -4.50
C HIS A 182 16.38 -21.87 -3.93
N LYS A 183 17.64 -21.44 -4.03
CA LYS A 183 18.15 -20.21 -3.40
C LYS A 183 17.62 -18.91 -4.04
N ALA A 184 17.18 -18.96 -5.30
CA ALA A 184 16.57 -17.80 -5.94
C ALA A 184 15.22 -17.43 -5.32
N ILE A 185 14.44 -18.41 -4.82
CA ILE A 185 13.11 -18.15 -4.27
C ILE A 185 13.25 -17.46 -2.89
N ALA A 186 12.70 -16.27 -2.76
CA ALA A 186 12.73 -15.47 -1.54
C ALA A 186 11.41 -15.51 -0.77
N ALA A 187 10.29 -15.69 -1.46
CA ALA A 187 8.96 -15.75 -0.87
C ALA A 187 8.00 -16.56 -1.73
N TRP A 188 6.98 -17.10 -1.10
CA TRP A 188 5.80 -17.64 -1.74
C TRP A 188 4.68 -16.61 -1.66
N ASP A 189 3.94 -16.44 -2.74
CA ASP A 189 2.78 -15.58 -2.81
C ASP A 189 1.55 -16.46 -3.08
N TYR A 190 0.40 -16.13 -2.49
CA TYR A 190 -0.83 -16.89 -2.72
C TYR A 190 -1.15 -17.05 -4.22
N GLY A 191 -0.88 -16.03 -4.99
CA GLY A 191 -1.09 -15.98 -6.44
C GLY A 191 -1.33 -14.54 -6.91
N ASN A 192 -1.82 -14.38 -8.14
CA ASN A 192 -2.12 -13.04 -8.65
C ASN A 192 -3.58 -12.68 -8.41
N GLU A 193 -3.83 -11.64 -7.62
CA GLU A 193 -5.17 -11.07 -7.38
C GLU A 193 -6.24 -12.14 -7.12
N CYS A 194 -5.93 -13.11 -6.29
CA CYS A 194 -6.78 -14.28 -6.07
C CYS A 194 -8.19 -13.91 -5.61
N ASN A 195 -8.37 -12.76 -4.99
CA ASN A 195 -9.68 -12.22 -4.66
C ASN A 195 -10.55 -11.90 -5.91
N CYS A 196 -9.98 -11.91 -7.12
CA CYS A 196 -10.71 -11.75 -8.38
C CYS A 196 -11.15 -13.09 -9.01
N MET A 197 -10.63 -14.24 -8.53
CA MET A 197 -10.98 -15.56 -9.09
C MET A 197 -12.43 -15.99 -8.87
N GLY A 198 -13.17 -15.36 -7.93
CA GLY A 198 -14.56 -15.69 -7.66
C GLY A 198 -15.20 -14.82 -6.60
N ARG A 199 -16.51 -14.91 -6.46
CA ARG A 199 -17.27 -14.21 -5.42
C ARG A 199 -17.36 -15.07 -4.17
N THR A 200 -17.10 -14.49 -3.00
CA THR A 200 -17.15 -15.19 -1.71
C THR A 200 -17.82 -14.32 -0.64
N SER A 201 -18.31 -14.96 0.42
CA SER A 201 -18.45 -14.28 1.71
C SER A 201 -17.05 -14.08 2.35
N GLN A 202 -16.97 -13.28 3.39
CA GLN A 202 -15.73 -13.11 4.16
C GLN A 202 -15.23 -14.44 4.73
N ALA A 203 -16.11 -15.23 5.36
CA ALA A 203 -15.73 -16.52 5.93
C ALA A 203 -15.24 -17.53 4.89
N GLN A 204 -15.82 -17.53 3.69
CA GLN A 204 -15.36 -18.39 2.60
C GLN A 204 -13.97 -17.97 2.10
N PHE A 205 -13.72 -16.66 1.99
CA PHE A 205 -12.42 -16.13 1.60
C PHE A 205 -11.35 -16.42 2.66
N TYR A 206 -11.70 -16.22 3.94
CA TYR A 206 -10.84 -16.59 5.08
C TYR A 206 -10.44 -18.07 5.01
N ASN A 207 -11.41 -18.97 4.88
CA ASN A 207 -11.15 -20.41 4.83
C ASN A 207 -10.25 -20.80 3.65
N TRP A 208 -10.47 -20.20 2.48
CA TRP A 208 -9.61 -20.44 1.33
C TRP A 208 -8.17 -20.00 1.61
N MET A 209 -7.96 -18.77 2.10
CA MET A 209 -6.63 -18.26 2.43
C MET A 209 -5.96 -19.12 3.51
N ASP A 210 -6.68 -19.49 4.56
CA ASP A 210 -6.12 -20.33 5.64
C ASP A 210 -5.68 -21.70 5.14
N ILE A 211 -6.48 -22.36 4.31
CA ILE A 211 -6.16 -23.66 3.72
C ILE A 211 -4.91 -23.58 2.83
N ILE A 212 -4.87 -22.61 1.91
CA ILE A 212 -3.74 -22.45 0.98
C ILE A 212 -2.48 -22.00 1.73
N GLY A 213 -2.60 -21.00 2.62
CA GLY A 213 -1.48 -20.52 3.45
C GLY A 213 -0.90 -21.60 4.36
N SER A 214 -1.75 -22.42 4.97
CA SER A 214 -1.32 -23.58 5.75
C SER A 214 -0.60 -24.62 4.90
N ALA A 215 -1.09 -24.87 3.68
CA ALA A 215 -0.42 -25.79 2.76
C ALA A 215 0.99 -25.31 2.37
N ILE A 216 1.17 -23.99 2.16
CA ILE A 216 2.47 -23.38 1.89
C ILE A 216 3.40 -23.56 3.11
N ARG A 217 2.99 -23.06 4.28
CA ARG A 217 3.81 -23.03 5.51
C ARG A 217 4.21 -24.43 6.03
N LEU A 218 3.31 -25.41 5.91
CA LEU A 218 3.61 -26.79 6.29
C LEU A 218 4.60 -27.46 5.33
N THR A 219 4.66 -27.01 4.08
CA THR A 219 5.59 -27.56 3.07
C THR A 219 6.94 -26.83 3.09
N ASP A 220 6.93 -25.51 3.27
CA ASP A 220 8.13 -24.68 3.44
C ASP A 220 7.92 -23.67 4.58
N PRO A 221 8.37 -23.99 5.80
CA PRO A 221 8.29 -23.07 6.94
C PRO A 221 9.37 -21.99 6.95
N THR A 222 10.25 -21.94 5.95
CA THR A 222 11.45 -21.08 5.97
C THR A 222 11.24 -19.76 5.24
N ARG A 223 10.26 -19.67 4.33
CA ARG A 223 10.00 -18.49 3.53
C ARG A 223 8.69 -17.81 3.92
N PRO A 224 8.65 -16.47 3.90
CA PRO A 224 7.41 -15.72 4.16
C PRO A 224 6.38 -15.95 3.04
N VAL A 225 5.11 -15.81 3.42
CA VAL A 225 3.96 -15.86 2.51
C VAL A 225 3.44 -14.45 2.26
N VAL A 226 3.44 -14.03 0.99
CA VAL A 226 2.91 -12.75 0.50
C VAL A 226 1.43 -12.88 0.19
N SER A 227 0.65 -11.81 0.41
CA SER A 227 -0.81 -11.85 0.24
C SER A 227 -1.27 -11.98 -1.21
N GLY A 228 -0.58 -11.39 -2.20
CA GLY A 228 -0.95 -11.43 -3.63
C GLY A 228 -2.33 -10.88 -3.95
N MET A 229 -2.88 -10.00 -3.11
CA MET A 229 -4.23 -9.47 -3.22
C MET A 229 -4.21 -7.99 -3.58
N HIS A 230 -5.27 -7.58 -4.27
CA HIS A 230 -5.46 -6.20 -4.69
C HIS A 230 -6.81 -5.65 -4.18
N GLY A 231 -6.91 -4.32 -4.00
CA GLY A 231 -8.18 -3.67 -3.67
C GLY A 231 -8.80 -4.12 -2.35
N LEU A 232 -7.99 -4.34 -1.30
CA LEU A 232 -8.48 -4.71 0.02
C LEU A 232 -9.26 -3.56 0.67
N SER A 233 -10.23 -3.90 1.50
CA SER A 233 -11.09 -2.92 2.16
C SER A 233 -10.62 -2.59 3.58
N THR A 234 -10.84 -1.32 3.98
CA THR A 234 -10.77 -0.92 5.39
C THR A 234 -11.95 -1.44 6.21
N GLU A 235 -13.08 -1.81 5.57
CA GLU A 235 -14.29 -2.24 6.25
C GLU A 235 -14.13 -3.66 6.80
N GLU A 236 -14.33 -3.83 8.11
CA GLU A 236 -14.27 -5.15 8.75
C GLU A 236 -15.28 -6.16 8.19
N SER A 237 -16.45 -5.69 7.74
CA SER A 237 -17.49 -6.55 7.15
C SER A 237 -17.31 -6.84 5.66
N ALA A 238 -16.31 -6.25 5.03
CA ALA A 238 -16.04 -6.51 3.61
C ALA A 238 -15.60 -7.95 3.38
N ARG A 239 -15.69 -8.39 2.14
CA ARG A 239 -15.25 -9.74 1.73
C ARG A 239 -13.78 -9.99 2.02
N ALA A 240 -12.92 -9.03 1.73
CA ALA A 240 -11.47 -9.10 1.91
C ALA A 240 -10.95 -7.86 2.67
N PRO A 241 -11.10 -7.84 4.00
CA PRO A 241 -10.55 -6.75 4.81
C PRO A 241 -9.03 -6.81 4.88
N ILE A 242 -8.39 -5.65 5.01
CA ILE A 242 -6.94 -5.55 5.19
C ILE A 242 -6.49 -6.34 6.44
N ARG A 243 -7.20 -6.22 7.55
CA ARG A 243 -6.87 -6.91 8.81
C ARG A 243 -6.87 -8.43 8.67
N LEU A 244 -7.89 -8.99 8.03
CA LEU A 244 -7.97 -10.43 7.77
C LEU A 244 -6.79 -10.92 6.92
N ASN A 245 -6.40 -10.15 5.92
CA ASN A 245 -5.24 -10.50 5.11
C ASN A 245 -3.93 -10.43 5.93
N GLY A 246 -3.79 -9.44 6.83
CA GLY A 246 -2.68 -9.34 7.76
C GLY A 246 -2.60 -10.48 8.78
N GLU A 247 -3.73 -11.09 9.14
CA GLU A 247 -3.78 -12.28 10.00
C GLU A 247 -3.20 -13.50 9.29
N LEU A 248 -3.49 -13.67 7.99
CA LEU A 248 -3.21 -14.88 7.22
C LEU A 248 -1.93 -14.81 6.36
N ALA A 249 -1.39 -13.62 6.09
CA ALA A 249 -0.15 -13.42 5.35
C ALA A 249 0.98 -12.90 6.25
N ASP A 250 2.23 -13.15 5.87
CA ASP A 250 3.41 -12.63 6.58
C ASP A 250 3.82 -11.26 6.04
N ILE A 251 3.58 -11.02 4.75
CA ILE A 251 3.86 -9.79 4.02
C ILE A 251 2.59 -9.38 3.26
N LEU A 252 2.20 -8.12 3.36
CA LEU A 252 1.15 -7.54 2.55
C LEU A 252 1.71 -6.89 1.28
N CYS A 253 0.87 -6.76 0.28
CA CYS A 253 1.22 -6.13 -0.98
C CYS A 253 0.07 -5.28 -1.51
N THR A 254 0.39 -4.34 -2.41
CA THR A 254 -0.58 -3.48 -3.09
C THR A 254 -0.34 -3.44 -4.60
N HIS A 255 -1.42 -3.23 -5.36
CA HIS A 255 -1.42 -2.96 -6.80
C HIS A 255 -2.01 -1.56 -7.05
N PRO A 256 -1.32 -0.48 -6.68
CA PRO A 256 -1.87 0.87 -6.60
C PRO A 256 -1.87 1.57 -7.96
N TYR A 257 -2.60 1.04 -8.92
CA TYR A 257 -2.82 1.71 -10.20
C TYR A 257 -3.76 2.89 -10.03
N SER A 258 -3.21 4.11 -9.98
CA SER A 258 -3.99 5.34 -9.74
C SER A 258 -5.15 5.51 -10.69
N PHE A 259 -5.05 5.01 -11.91
CA PHE A 259 -6.11 5.06 -12.92
C PHE A 259 -7.35 4.25 -12.55
N TYR A 260 -7.17 3.12 -11.86
CA TYR A 260 -8.27 2.22 -11.47
C TYR A 260 -8.81 2.48 -10.07
N VAL A 261 -8.03 3.14 -9.21
CA VAL A 261 -8.46 3.42 -7.83
C VAL A 261 -9.27 4.72 -7.77
N SER A 262 -10.46 4.65 -7.19
CA SER A 262 -11.38 5.79 -7.12
C SER A 262 -10.72 7.03 -6.51
N GLY A 263 -10.81 8.14 -7.24
CA GLY A 263 -10.26 9.44 -6.83
C GLY A 263 -8.76 9.62 -7.03
N CYS A 264 -7.99 8.58 -7.31
CA CYS A 264 -6.54 8.66 -7.45
C CYS A 264 -6.08 9.11 -8.84
N GLY A 265 -6.78 8.71 -9.91
CA GLY A 265 -6.45 9.04 -11.31
C GLY A 265 -7.02 10.37 -11.83
N LYS A 266 -7.38 11.31 -10.96
CA LYS A 266 -7.98 12.60 -11.38
C LYS A 266 -6.98 13.65 -11.84
N GLU A 267 -5.70 13.38 -11.71
CA GLU A 267 -4.60 14.27 -12.06
C GLU A 267 -3.53 13.52 -12.86
N ALA A 268 -2.61 14.24 -13.46
CA ALA A 268 -1.53 13.64 -14.25
C ALA A 268 -0.66 12.72 -13.40
N PHE A 269 -0.11 11.68 -14.01
CA PHE A 269 0.64 10.60 -13.35
C PHE A 269 1.84 11.07 -12.52
N ASN A 270 2.47 12.18 -12.83
CA ASN A 270 3.63 12.70 -12.10
C ASN A 270 3.29 13.89 -11.20
N THR A 271 2.13 13.87 -10.56
CA THR A 271 1.69 14.89 -9.60
C THR A 271 1.48 14.30 -8.21
N MET A 272 1.35 15.15 -7.21
CA MET A 272 1.34 14.76 -5.81
C MET A 272 0.32 13.67 -5.46
N ARG A 273 -0.88 13.73 -6.03
CA ARG A 273 -1.95 12.75 -5.78
C ARG A 273 -1.55 11.36 -6.27
N THR A 274 -1.13 11.27 -7.53
CA THR A 274 -0.79 10.00 -8.17
C THR A 274 0.50 9.39 -7.60
N GLU A 275 1.46 10.22 -7.23
CA GLU A 275 2.75 9.77 -6.72
C GLU A 275 2.73 9.36 -5.24
N LEU A 276 1.87 9.97 -4.43
CA LEU A 276 1.69 9.57 -3.04
C LEU A 276 0.69 8.42 -2.86
N HIS A 277 -0.14 8.11 -3.87
CA HIS A 277 -1.09 7.02 -3.80
C HIS A 277 -0.44 5.66 -3.48
N PRO A 278 0.60 5.21 -4.20
CA PRO A 278 1.25 3.93 -3.89
C PRO A 278 1.79 3.85 -2.47
N THR A 279 2.39 4.93 -2.00
CA THR A 279 2.91 5.03 -0.63
C THR A 279 1.79 4.99 0.40
N ALA A 280 0.73 5.78 0.20
CA ALA A 280 -0.38 5.88 1.15
C ALA A 280 -1.16 4.55 1.27
N GLU A 281 -1.46 3.89 0.16
CA GLU A 281 -2.17 2.61 0.15
C GLU A 281 -1.34 1.51 0.82
N SER A 282 -0.05 1.43 0.50
CA SER A 282 0.83 0.43 1.12
C SER A 282 1.05 0.69 2.61
N LEU A 283 1.12 1.94 3.05
CA LEU A 283 1.16 2.29 4.48
C LEU A 283 -0.16 1.95 5.18
N LEU A 284 -1.30 2.21 4.55
CA LEU A 284 -2.60 1.82 5.09
C LEU A 284 -2.67 0.31 5.30
N TYR A 285 -2.20 -0.49 4.32
CA TYR A 285 -2.17 -1.95 4.45
C TYR A 285 -1.20 -2.39 5.55
N ALA A 286 0.00 -1.82 5.59
CA ALA A 286 0.99 -2.15 6.63
C ALA A 286 0.47 -1.83 8.04
N ASP A 287 -0.11 -0.65 8.22
CA ASP A 287 -0.55 -0.17 9.53
C ASP A 287 -1.81 -0.88 10.03
N LEU A 288 -2.81 -1.12 9.16
CA LEU A 288 -4.05 -1.83 9.56
C LEU A 288 -3.83 -3.35 9.63
N GLY A 289 -3.06 -3.92 8.74
CA GLY A 289 -2.77 -5.36 8.72
C GLY A 289 -1.67 -5.77 9.70
N GLY A 290 -0.90 -4.81 10.25
CA GLY A 290 0.17 -5.07 11.21
C GLY A 290 1.34 -5.88 10.63
N LYS A 291 1.57 -5.80 9.31
CA LYS A 291 2.60 -6.56 8.59
C LYS A 291 3.43 -5.64 7.69
N PRO A 292 4.69 -6.00 7.37
CA PRO A 292 5.43 -5.32 6.32
C PRO A 292 4.65 -5.31 5.01
N CYS A 293 4.79 -4.23 4.22
CA CYS A 293 4.11 -4.10 2.94
C CYS A 293 5.06 -3.59 1.86
N PHE A 294 4.77 -3.89 0.60
CA PHE A 294 5.47 -3.39 -0.57
C PHE A 294 4.51 -3.15 -1.74
N VAL A 295 4.95 -2.35 -2.70
CA VAL A 295 4.25 -2.11 -3.96
C VAL A 295 4.57 -3.27 -4.90
N GLU A 296 3.66 -4.23 -5.03
CA GLU A 296 3.87 -5.48 -5.77
C GLU A 296 3.63 -5.33 -7.26
N GLU A 297 2.71 -4.44 -7.62
CA GLU A 297 2.51 -4.02 -9.00
C GLU A 297 2.33 -2.51 -9.07
N ILE A 298 3.04 -1.87 -9.99
CA ILE A 298 2.82 -0.47 -10.34
C ILE A 298 3.11 -0.28 -11.82
N GLY A 299 2.34 0.60 -12.45
CA GLY A 299 2.50 0.98 -13.85
C GLY A 299 1.62 2.17 -14.19
N ASN A 300 1.77 2.66 -15.42
CA ASN A 300 1.07 3.84 -15.93
C ASN A 300 0.14 3.53 -17.11
N LEU A 301 -0.15 2.27 -17.35
CA LEU A 301 -0.99 1.76 -18.44
C LEU A 301 -0.43 2.06 -19.87
N GLY A 302 0.89 2.13 -19.99
CA GLY A 302 1.58 2.24 -21.26
C GLY A 302 1.67 3.65 -21.85
N THR A 303 2.29 3.74 -23.00
CA THR A 303 2.57 5.00 -23.70
C THR A 303 1.32 5.65 -24.29
N SER A 304 0.24 4.90 -24.45
CA SER A 304 -1.08 5.41 -24.83
C SER A 304 -1.76 6.27 -23.74
N CYS A 305 -1.35 6.12 -22.47
CA CYS A 305 -1.87 6.88 -21.35
C CYS A 305 -0.92 7.97 -20.87
N ASN A 306 0.39 7.68 -20.85
CA ASN A 306 1.41 8.61 -20.35
C ASN A 306 2.71 8.50 -21.17
N SER A 307 3.36 9.63 -21.45
CA SER A 307 4.66 9.62 -22.09
C SER A 307 5.72 8.89 -21.26
N GLU A 308 6.70 8.28 -21.90
CA GLU A 308 7.80 7.57 -21.21
C GLU A 308 8.55 8.47 -20.23
N SER A 309 8.74 9.76 -20.55
CA SER A 309 9.42 10.72 -19.67
C SER A 309 8.58 11.02 -18.40
N ARG A 310 7.26 11.13 -18.53
CA ARG A 310 6.35 11.31 -17.40
C ARG A 310 6.32 10.08 -16.51
N THR A 311 6.29 8.91 -17.12
CA THR A 311 6.38 7.61 -16.44
C THR A 311 7.66 7.46 -15.63
N ALA A 312 8.80 7.81 -16.22
CA ALA A 312 10.11 7.77 -15.57
C ALA A 312 10.18 8.71 -14.35
N ALA A 313 9.70 9.94 -14.53
CA ALA A 313 9.65 10.94 -13.46
C ALA A 313 8.75 10.47 -12.29
N GLY A 314 7.57 9.93 -12.59
CA GLY A 314 6.67 9.35 -11.59
C GLY A 314 7.30 8.17 -10.86
N MET A 315 7.89 7.22 -11.58
CA MET A 315 8.54 6.05 -10.94
C MET A 315 9.70 6.48 -10.03
N ARG A 316 10.45 7.53 -10.38
CA ARG A 316 11.46 8.11 -9.49
C ARG A 316 10.84 8.54 -8.16
N CYS A 317 9.79 9.37 -8.20
CA CYS A 317 9.08 9.81 -7.00
C CYS A 317 8.57 8.64 -6.17
N THR A 318 7.94 7.66 -6.81
CA THR A 318 7.39 6.47 -6.13
C THR A 318 8.48 5.66 -5.42
N MET A 319 9.61 5.38 -6.08
CA MET A 319 10.70 4.62 -5.47
C MET A 319 11.28 5.33 -4.24
N PHE A 320 11.57 6.63 -4.35
CA PHE A 320 12.09 7.42 -3.23
C PHE A 320 11.04 7.58 -2.12
N SER A 321 9.78 7.78 -2.46
CA SER A 321 8.68 7.88 -1.49
C SER A 321 8.48 6.57 -0.74
N ALA A 322 8.40 5.45 -1.44
CA ALA A 322 8.24 4.12 -0.85
C ALA A 322 9.41 3.77 0.09
N TRP A 323 10.66 4.02 -0.35
CA TRP A 323 11.85 3.81 0.44
C TRP A 323 11.89 4.67 1.71
N ALA A 324 11.56 5.97 1.58
CA ALA A 324 11.50 6.91 2.70
C ALA A 324 10.33 6.64 3.66
N ASN A 325 9.38 5.79 3.30
CA ASN A 325 8.23 5.44 4.12
C ASN A 325 8.25 3.99 4.64
N ASP A 326 9.44 3.38 4.78
CA ASP A 326 9.67 2.04 5.36
C ASP A 326 9.03 0.88 4.59
N LEU A 327 8.54 1.10 3.36
CA LEU A 327 8.05 0.03 2.51
C LEU A 327 9.20 -0.88 2.07
N LYS A 328 8.89 -2.12 1.68
CA LYS A 328 9.93 -3.12 1.42
C LYS A 328 10.43 -3.12 -0.02
N GLY A 329 9.68 -2.59 -0.96
CA GLY A 329 10.09 -2.54 -2.37
C GLY A 329 9.01 -2.05 -3.30
N CYS A 330 9.40 -1.98 -4.59
CA CYS A 330 8.52 -1.68 -5.71
C CYS A 330 8.81 -2.61 -6.88
N LEU A 331 7.76 -3.22 -7.46
CA LEU A 331 7.83 -4.03 -8.66
C LEU A 331 7.00 -3.37 -9.77
N TRP A 332 7.62 -3.16 -10.93
CA TRP A 332 6.95 -2.61 -12.10
C TRP A 332 6.13 -3.69 -12.85
N TRP A 333 4.99 -3.34 -13.38
CA TRP A 333 4.24 -4.14 -14.33
C TRP A 333 4.48 -3.62 -15.75
N CYS A 334 5.22 -4.30 -16.63
CA CYS A 334 5.96 -5.53 -16.41
C CYS A 334 7.40 -5.42 -17.00
N ASN A 335 8.09 -6.56 -17.20
CA ASN A 335 9.49 -6.57 -17.65
C ASN A 335 9.69 -6.03 -19.08
N SER A 336 8.90 -6.51 -20.05
CA SER A 336 9.12 -6.24 -21.49
C SER A 336 7.81 -5.91 -22.20
N ASP A 337 7.88 -5.10 -23.25
CA ASP A 337 6.76 -4.91 -24.17
C ASP A 337 6.36 -6.21 -24.83
N GLN A 338 5.08 -6.36 -25.08
CA GLN A 338 4.44 -7.54 -25.67
C GLN A 338 3.65 -7.15 -26.93
N GLU A 339 4.12 -6.15 -27.65
CA GLU A 339 3.44 -5.52 -28.79
C GLU A 339 3.24 -6.44 -29.99
N VAL A 340 4.06 -7.50 -30.13
CA VAL A 340 3.99 -8.46 -31.24
C VAL A 340 3.02 -9.60 -31.01
N LEU A 341 2.41 -9.69 -29.80
CA LEU A 341 1.50 -10.78 -29.50
C LEU A 341 0.12 -10.52 -30.13
N ASP A 342 -0.42 -11.49 -30.83
CA ASP A 342 -1.64 -11.42 -31.62
C ASP A 342 -2.79 -12.30 -31.08
N PHE A 343 -2.79 -12.57 -29.80
CA PHE A 343 -3.81 -13.35 -29.08
C PHE A 343 -4.27 -12.64 -27.81
N PRO A 344 -5.47 -12.97 -27.28
CA PRO A 344 -5.97 -12.36 -26.06
C PRO A 344 -5.07 -12.63 -24.83
N PRO A 345 -4.91 -11.63 -23.92
CA PRO A 345 -5.58 -10.33 -23.89
C PRO A 345 -4.94 -9.24 -24.76
N TYR A 346 -3.80 -9.51 -25.41
CA TYR A 346 -3.01 -8.52 -26.14
C TYR A 346 -3.71 -7.99 -27.41
N THR A 347 -4.66 -8.75 -27.96
CA THR A 347 -5.52 -8.29 -29.07
C THR A 347 -6.70 -7.45 -28.60
N ASP A 348 -7.13 -7.63 -27.34
CA ASP A 348 -8.34 -7.03 -26.81
C ASP A 348 -8.07 -5.74 -26.02
N THR A 349 -6.86 -5.61 -25.46
CA THR A 349 -6.47 -4.52 -24.57
C THR A 349 -5.18 -3.88 -25.05
N ALA A 350 -5.26 -2.74 -25.73
CA ALA A 350 -4.11 -2.07 -26.34
C ALA A 350 -2.99 -1.74 -25.33
N ASN A 351 -3.34 -1.34 -24.12
CA ASN A 351 -2.37 -1.00 -23.08
C ASN A 351 -1.54 -2.19 -22.60
N GLU A 352 -2.04 -3.43 -22.62
CA GLU A 352 -1.25 -4.62 -22.24
C GLU A 352 -0.01 -4.85 -23.13
N ARG A 353 0.05 -4.21 -24.29
CA ARG A 353 1.13 -4.38 -25.27
C ARG A 353 2.38 -3.57 -24.96
N GLU A 354 2.28 -2.46 -24.21
CA GLU A 354 3.33 -1.46 -24.05
C GLU A 354 3.71 -1.18 -22.57
N LEU A 355 3.44 -2.13 -21.69
CA LEU A 355 3.67 -1.99 -20.25
C LEU A 355 5.12 -2.24 -19.81
N GLY A 356 5.96 -2.71 -20.72
CA GLY A 356 7.33 -3.13 -20.43
C GLY A 356 8.27 -2.02 -19.98
N MET A 357 9.26 -2.40 -19.18
CA MET A 357 10.45 -1.57 -18.93
C MET A 357 11.49 -1.71 -20.06
N LEU A 358 11.49 -2.85 -20.76
CA LEU A 358 12.27 -3.11 -21.96
C LEU A 358 11.36 -3.10 -23.18
N ARG A 359 11.87 -2.56 -24.30
CA ARG A 359 11.21 -2.68 -25.59
C ARG A 359 11.43 -4.06 -26.23
N GLN A 360 10.77 -4.35 -27.32
CA GLN A 360 10.92 -5.61 -28.06
C GLN A 360 12.35 -5.92 -28.51
N ASP A 361 13.17 -4.90 -28.77
CA ASP A 361 14.59 -5.03 -29.12
C ASP A 361 15.53 -5.13 -27.91
N TYR A 362 14.97 -5.21 -26.69
CA TYR A 362 15.66 -5.18 -25.40
C TYR A 362 16.24 -3.81 -25.00
N SER A 363 16.03 -2.75 -25.78
CA SER A 363 16.45 -1.42 -25.36
C SER A 363 15.66 -0.96 -24.13
N PRO A 364 16.31 -0.35 -23.13
CA PRO A 364 15.63 0.08 -21.92
C PRO A 364 14.76 1.32 -22.20
N LYS A 365 13.56 1.33 -21.64
CA LYS A 365 12.74 2.55 -21.54
C LYS A 365 13.27 3.46 -20.42
N PRO A 366 12.95 4.76 -20.44
CA PRO A 366 13.36 5.70 -19.39
C PRO A 366 13.03 5.24 -17.96
N VAL A 367 11.91 4.54 -17.74
CA VAL A 367 11.54 3.98 -16.42
C VAL A 367 12.57 2.96 -15.92
N MET A 368 13.14 2.13 -16.80
CA MET A 368 14.20 1.19 -16.45
C MET A 368 15.50 1.92 -16.06
N LEU A 369 15.83 3.00 -16.80
CA LEU A 369 17.01 3.81 -16.49
C LEU A 369 16.89 4.51 -15.13
N GLU A 370 15.69 4.96 -14.75
CA GLU A 370 15.43 5.53 -13.41
C GLU A 370 15.61 4.46 -12.31
N MET A 371 15.15 3.24 -12.52
CA MET A 371 15.36 2.15 -11.58
C MET A 371 16.86 1.83 -11.41
N HIS A 372 17.60 1.80 -12.51
CA HIS A 372 19.05 1.63 -12.49
C HIS A 372 19.76 2.76 -11.73
N ALA A 373 19.38 4.02 -12.01
CA ALA A 373 19.94 5.20 -11.35
C ALA A 373 19.64 5.19 -9.84
N PHE A 374 18.43 4.82 -9.43
CA PHE A 374 18.05 4.68 -8.02
C PHE A 374 18.90 3.63 -7.31
N GLN A 375 19.09 2.45 -7.89
CA GLN A 375 19.92 1.41 -7.30
C GLN A 375 21.41 1.82 -7.20
N LYS A 376 21.94 2.47 -8.24
CA LYS A 376 23.31 3.01 -8.24
C LYS A 376 23.47 4.05 -7.12
N PHE A 377 22.50 4.95 -6.99
CA PHE A 377 22.51 5.95 -5.93
C PHE A 377 22.49 5.29 -4.54
N ARG A 378 21.58 4.35 -4.26
CA ARG A 378 21.53 3.67 -2.96
C ARG A 378 22.84 2.96 -2.62
N LYS A 379 23.48 2.31 -3.60
CA LYS A 379 24.79 1.63 -3.42
C LYS A 379 25.93 2.62 -3.13
N SER A 380 25.81 3.90 -3.51
CA SER A 380 26.82 4.93 -3.25
C SER A 380 26.72 5.56 -1.86
N LEU A 381 25.65 5.30 -1.12
CA LEU A 381 25.45 5.88 0.22
C LEU A 381 26.39 5.23 1.25
N PRO A 382 26.82 5.98 2.28
CA PRO A 382 27.68 5.45 3.34
C PRO A 382 26.94 4.50 4.31
N PHE A 383 25.63 4.37 4.17
CA PHE A 383 24.77 3.47 4.93
C PHE A 383 23.98 2.55 3.97
N ARG A 384 23.86 1.30 4.35
CA ARG A 384 23.09 0.33 3.56
C ARG A 384 21.58 0.45 3.81
N LYS A 385 21.19 0.78 5.04
CA LYS A 385 19.81 0.83 5.49
C LYS A 385 19.45 2.25 5.93
N LEU A 386 18.35 2.79 5.41
CA LEU A 386 17.77 4.01 5.93
C LEU A 386 17.13 3.71 7.30
N PRO A 387 17.40 4.51 8.34
CA PRO A 387 16.71 4.35 9.62
C PRO A 387 15.19 4.47 9.46
N PRO A 388 14.40 3.84 10.34
CA PRO A 388 12.94 3.98 10.30
C PRO A 388 12.52 5.44 10.34
N ARG A 389 11.48 5.79 9.58
CA ARG A 389 10.95 7.15 9.58
C ARG A 389 10.31 7.49 10.93
N ARG A 390 10.39 8.74 11.30
CA ARG A 390 9.63 9.30 12.41
C ARG A 390 8.21 9.60 11.96
N THR A 391 7.22 9.22 12.78
CA THR A 391 5.82 9.59 12.58
C THR A 391 5.38 10.64 13.60
N ASP A 392 4.56 11.60 13.18
CA ASP A 392 4.16 12.76 13.97
C ASP A 392 2.69 12.71 14.39
N ALA A 393 1.86 11.94 13.68
CA ALA A 393 0.43 11.85 13.92
C ALA A 393 -0.13 10.46 13.58
N VAL A 394 -1.34 10.18 14.07
CA VAL A 394 -2.12 8.99 13.72
C VAL A 394 -3.39 9.43 13.02
N ILE A 395 -3.59 8.98 11.78
CA ILE A 395 -4.84 9.10 11.04
C ILE A 395 -5.72 7.92 11.42
N VAL A 396 -6.84 8.19 12.09
CA VAL A 396 -7.82 7.19 12.52
C VAL A 396 -8.88 7.05 11.43
N VAL A 397 -8.84 5.92 10.72
CA VAL A 397 -9.78 5.64 9.63
C VAL A 397 -10.97 4.84 10.14
N PRO A 398 -12.20 5.08 9.62
CA PRO A 398 -13.35 4.26 9.97
C PRO A 398 -13.21 2.84 9.39
N GLU A 399 -13.63 1.83 10.17
CA GLU A 399 -13.66 0.42 9.77
C GLU A 399 -15.08 -0.14 9.60
N ARG A 400 -16.10 0.70 9.83
CA ARG A 400 -17.52 0.37 9.62
C ARG A 400 -18.11 1.04 8.38
N SER A 401 -17.28 1.71 7.62
CA SER A 401 -17.58 2.31 6.32
C SER A 401 -16.27 2.50 5.55
N ALA A 402 -16.37 2.76 4.24
CA ALA A 402 -15.20 2.96 3.40
C ALA A 402 -14.28 4.08 3.93
N GLY A 403 -13.13 3.68 4.46
CA GLY A 403 -12.15 4.57 5.09
C GLY A 403 -11.05 5.07 4.15
N TRP A 404 -10.91 4.47 2.94
CA TRP A 404 -9.83 4.82 2.02
C TRP A 404 -9.86 6.28 1.58
N ILE A 405 -10.99 6.75 1.04
CA ILE A 405 -11.11 8.11 0.48
C ILE A 405 -10.78 9.19 1.53
N PRO A 406 -11.42 9.22 2.72
CA PRO A 406 -11.08 10.23 3.72
C PRO A 406 -9.69 10.01 4.31
N GLY A 407 -9.23 8.77 4.45
CA GLY A 407 -7.89 8.44 4.94
C GLY A 407 -6.80 8.94 4.00
N PHE A 408 -6.92 8.69 2.69
CA PHE A 408 -5.99 9.18 1.69
C PHE A 408 -5.98 10.72 1.62
N GLY A 409 -7.16 11.35 1.66
CA GLY A 409 -7.25 12.81 1.69
C GLY A 409 -6.58 13.41 2.93
N ALA A 410 -6.81 12.85 4.10
CA ALA A 410 -6.13 13.27 5.34
C ALA A 410 -4.61 13.07 5.24
N TYR A 411 -4.14 11.97 4.64
CA TYR A 411 -2.72 11.72 4.39
C TYR A 411 -2.11 12.80 3.49
N LEU A 412 -2.74 13.11 2.36
CA LEU A 412 -2.27 14.17 1.46
C LEU A 412 -2.19 15.53 2.16
N LEU A 413 -3.23 15.90 2.93
CA LEU A 413 -3.25 17.17 3.68
C LEU A 413 -2.17 17.22 4.76
N ALA A 414 -1.89 16.12 5.45
CA ALA A 414 -0.80 16.01 6.40
C ALA A 414 0.57 16.21 5.73
N ARG A 415 0.79 15.56 4.58
CA ARG A 415 2.03 15.72 3.79
C ARG A 415 2.18 17.14 3.26
N GLN A 416 1.10 17.78 2.80
CA GLN A 416 1.10 19.19 2.40
C GLN A 416 1.37 20.12 3.59
N ALA A 417 0.81 19.84 4.76
CA ALA A 417 1.03 20.62 5.98
C ALA A 417 2.46 20.50 6.52
N GLY A 418 3.19 19.44 6.18
CA GLY A 418 4.60 19.26 6.52
C GLY A 418 4.88 18.30 7.67
N PHE A 419 3.99 17.37 7.97
CA PHE A 419 4.19 16.32 8.96
C PHE A 419 3.89 14.92 8.41
N ASP A 420 4.35 13.91 9.11
CA ASP A 420 4.38 12.52 8.66
C ASP A 420 3.40 11.66 9.48
N PRO A 421 2.26 11.26 8.93
CA PRO A 421 1.31 10.44 9.66
C PRO A 421 1.55 8.94 9.42
N ARG A 422 0.98 8.14 10.35
CA ARG A 422 0.65 6.73 10.14
C ARG A 422 -0.85 6.52 10.24
N PHE A 423 -1.35 5.36 9.80
CA PHE A 423 -2.76 5.00 9.92
C PHE A 423 -3.04 4.17 11.17
N ALA A 424 -4.30 4.17 11.61
CA ALA A 424 -4.85 3.20 12.54
C ALA A 424 -6.34 3.02 12.25
N GLY A 425 -6.84 1.81 12.39
CA GLY A 425 -8.27 1.54 12.34
C GLY A 425 -8.97 2.04 13.61
N ALA A 426 -10.17 2.57 13.46
CA ALA A 426 -10.93 3.13 14.58
C ALA A 426 -11.31 2.07 15.63
N GLU A 427 -11.49 0.83 15.21
CA GLU A 427 -11.84 -0.29 16.11
C GLU A 427 -10.59 -1.00 16.69
N MET A 428 -9.39 -0.59 16.27
CA MET A 428 -8.11 -1.11 16.79
C MET A 428 -7.65 -0.39 18.04
N GLU A 429 -6.65 -0.95 18.72
CA GLU A 429 -5.88 -0.21 19.72
C GLU A 429 -5.06 0.89 19.01
N LEU A 430 -5.18 2.12 19.48
CA LEU A 430 -4.52 3.25 18.85
C LEU A 430 -3.05 3.33 19.29
N PRO A 431 -2.10 3.44 18.34
CA PRO A 431 -0.71 3.72 18.66
C PRO A 431 -0.55 4.99 19.50
N GLU A 432 0.45 5.03 20.37
CA GLU A 432 0.73 6.24 21.15
C GLU A 432 1.22 7.39 20.25
N SER A 433 0.57 8.53 20.41
CA SER A 433 0.89 9.76 19.67
C SER A 433 0.44 11.00 20.44
N GLY A 434 1.10 12.11 20.19
CA GLY A 434 0.62 13.43 20.67
C GLY A 434 -0.46 14.04 19.76
N PHE A 435 -0.70 13.48 18.57
CA PHE A 435 -1.65 14.05 17.61
C PHE A 435 -2.43 12.94 16.89
N TYR A 436 -3.78 13.02 16.95
CA TYR A 436 -4.69 12.11 16.26
C TYR A 436 -5.61 12.88 15.33
N ILE A 437 -5.93 12.29 14.18
CA ILE A 437 -6.82 12.87 13.17
C ILE A 437 -7.92 11.86 12.87
N MET A 438 -9.15 12.14 13.28
CA MET A 438 -10.32 11.37 12.89
C MET A 438 -10.81 11.86 11.53
N CYS A 439 -10.84 10.97 10.56
CA CYS A 439 -11.32 11.27 9.21
C CYS A 439 -12.83 11.56 9.20
N SER A 440 -13.28 12.29 8.18
CA SER A 440 -14.71 12.49 7.96
C SER A 440 -15.43 11.17 7.72
N SER A 441 -16.68 11.08 8.14
CA SER A 441 -17.50 9.87 8.01
C SER A 441 -18.74 10.12 7.16
N GLU A 442 -19.16 9.11 6.38
CA GLU A 442 -20.35 9.18 5.51
C GLU A 442 -21.66 8.99 6.26
N ASN A 443 -21.61 8.25 7.36
CA ASN A 443 -22.79 7.87 8.10
C ASN A 443 -22.52 7.78 9.62
N ASN A 444 -23.61 7.66 10.38
CA ASN A 444 -23.58 7.62 11.84
C ASN A 444 -22.99 6.32 12.43
N MET A 445 -22.73 5.31 11.59
CA MET A 445 -22.18 4.02 12.04
C MET A 445 -20.67 3.92 11.84
N SER A 446 -20.06 4.87 11.13
CA SER A 446 -18.64 4.83 10.76
C SER A 446 -17.68 4.70 11.93
N TYR A 447 -18.00 5.34 13.06
CA TYR A 447 -17.25 5.24 14.31
C TYR A 447 -18.15 4.71 15.42
N SER A 448 -17.83 3.56 15.99
CA SER A 448 -18.53 3.04 17.15
C SER A 448 -18.34 3.95 18.38
N TYR A 449 -19.24 3.84 19.37
CA TYR A 449 -19.07 4.57 20.61
C TYR A 449 -17.75 4.22 21.35
N PRO A 450 -17.33 2.94 21.43
CA PRO A 450 -16.01 2.60 21.94
C PRO A 450 -14.85 3.25 21.20
N ALA A 451 -14.91 3.33 19.85
CA ALA A 451 -13.89 4.01 19.05
C ALA A 451 -13.82 5.50 19.37
N GLN A 452 -14.97 6.20 19.42
CA GLN A 452 -15.03 7.60 19.83
C GLN A 452 -14.42 7.78 21.24
N LYS A 453 -14.81 6.95 22.18
CA LYS A 453 -14.32 6.98 23.57
C LYS A 453 -12.80 6.86 23.62
N ARG A 454 -12.20 5.89 22.92
CA ARG A 454 -10.73 5.71 22.86
C ARG A 454 -10.02 6.99 22.41
N VAL A 455 -10.48 7.63 21.34
CA VAL A 455 -9.85 8.84 20.82
C VAL A 455 -9.99 10.03 21.78
N PHE A 456 -11.18 10.23 22.38
CA PHE A 456 -11.37 11.29 23.36
C PHE A 456 -10.60 11.05 24.68
N GLU A 457 -10.35 9.80 25.05
CA GLU A 457 -9.45 9.47 26.17
C GLU A 457 -8.01 9.88 25.90
N LYS A 458 -7.51 9.72 24.66
CA LYS A 458 -6.19 10.25 24.26
C LYS A 458 -6.15 11.77 24.41
N ALA A 459 -7.20 12.49 23.98
CA ALA A 459 -7.28 13.94 24.19
C ALA A 459 -7.31 14.29 25.69
N ARG A 460 -8.11 13.59 26.50
CA ARG A 460 -8.16 13.81 27.95
C ARG A 460 -6.82 13.58 28.64
N ALA A 461 -6.02 12.65 28.13
CA ALA A 461 -4.68 12.33 28.64
C ALA A 461 -3.60 13.36 28.25
N GLY A 462 -3.81 14.17 27.21
CA GLY A 462 -2.87 15.23 26.82
C GLY A 462 -2.64 15.39 25.32
N ALA A 463 -3.15 14.47 24.48
CA ALA A 463 -3.00 14.57 23.04
C ALA A 463 -3.89 15.67 22.43
N THR A 464 -3.55 16.11 21.23
CA THR A 464 -4.45 16.90 20.37
C THR A 464 -5.20 15.94 19.45
N VAL A 465 -6.51 16.12 19.34
CA VAL A 465 -7.39 15.38 18.43
C VAL A 465 -8.02 16.34 17.42
N LEU A 466 -7.78 16.15 16.14
CA LEU A 466 -8.49 16.83 15.06
C LEU A 466 -9.61 15.92 14.56
N ILE A 467 -10.84 16.40 14.61
CA ILE A 467 -12.02 15.75 14.01
C ILE A 467 -12.35 16.48 12.71
N VAL A 468 -12.27 15.77 11.58
CA VAL A 468 -12.82 16.26 10.31
C VAL A 468 -14.30 15.85 10.29
N TYR A 469 -15.19 16.83 10.44
CA TYR A 469 -16.61 16.61 10.61
C TYR A 469 -17.36 16.78 9.28
N ALA A 470 -18.20 15.82 8.95
CA ALA A 470 -19.11 15.86 7.80
C ALA A 470 -20.57 15.76 8.27
N ALA A 471 -21.50 16.06 7.40
CA ALA A 471 -22.95 15.98 7.70
C ALA A 471 -23.40 14.58 8.15
N GLY A 472 -22.70 13.52 7.73
CA GLY A 472 -22.92 12.13 8.18
C GLY A 472 -22.37 11.79 9.55
N SER A 473 -21.42 12.57 10.08
CA SER A 473 -20.77 12.31 11.35
C SER A 473 -21.74 12.39 12.53
N ARG A 474 -21.56 11.53 13.51
CA ARG A 474 -22.31 11.55 14.78
C ARG A 474 -21.37 11.28 15.93
N PHE A 475 -21.24 12.25 16.82
CA PHE A 475 -20.43 12.14 18.03
C PHE A 475 -21.30 12.32 19.27
N THR A 476 -21.09 11.43 20.25
CA THR A 476 -21.77 11.50 21.55
C THR A 476 -21.13 12.60 22.39
N ALA A 477 -21.96 13.32 23.19
CA ALA A 477 -21.48 14.31 24.14
C ALA A 477 -20.58 15.41 23.51
N LEU A 478 -20.88 15.85 22.28
CA LEU A 478 -20.07 16.80 21.51
C LEU A 478 -19.86 18.12 22.29
N ARG A 479 -20.87 18.57 23.06
CA ARG A 479 -20.75 19.77 23.89
C ARG A 479 -19.66 19.63 24.96
N GLN A 480 -19.67 18.51 25.69
CA GLN A 480 -18.72 18.26 26.77
C GLN A 480 -17.31 17.95 26.26
N GLN A 481 -17.19 17.41 25.05
CA GLN A 481 -15.93 16.95 24.48
C GLN A 481 -15.28 17.96 23.54
N ALA A 482 -16.06 18.82 22.89
CA ALA A 482 -15.61 19.78 21.88
C ALA A 482 -16.17 21.20 22.05
N GLY A 483 -17.02 21.46 23.05
CA GLY A 483 -17.65 22.78 23.28
C GLY A 483 -18.62 23.19 22.19
N LEU A 484 -19.16 22.24 21.40
CA LEU A 484 -20.03 22.45 20.25
C LEU A 484 -21.40 21.81 20.48
N GLU A 485 -22.43 22.44 19.99
CA GLU A 485 -23.80 21.93 19.97
C GLU A 485 -24.29 21.79 18.54
N VAL A 486 -24.98 20.69 18.22
CA VAL A 486 -25.64 20.52 16.93
C VAL A 486 -26.98 21.23 16.98
N ASP A 487 -27.16 22.28 16.16
CA ASP A 487 -28.44 22.97 16.00
C ASP A 487 -29.39 22.07 15.18
N TYR A 488 -28.98 21.73 13.95
CA TYR A 488 -29.69 20.76 13.13
C TYR A 488 -28.77 20.07 12.13
N SER A 489 -29.24 18.93 11.60
CA SER A 489 -28.65 18.26 10.45
C SER A 489 -29.71 17.98 9.40
N SER A 490 -29.36 18.12 8.13
CA SER A 490 -30.21 17.79 6.98
C SER A 490 -29.43 17.07 5.88
N ARG A 491 -30.15 16.48 4.95
CA ARG A 491 -29.57 15.89 3.72
C ARG A 491 -29.46 16.89 2.56
N SER A 492 -29.69 18.18 2.82
CA SER A 492 -29.51 19.22 1.81
C SER A 492 -28.02 19.50 1.63
N PRO A 493 -27.47 19.34 0.42
CA PRO A 493 -26.06 19.66 0.15
C PRO A 493 -25.75 21.13 0.47
N ILE A 494 -24.53 21.38 0.88
CA ILE A 494 -24.06 22.73 1.19
C ILE A 494 -22.66 22.95 0.63
N GLU A 495 -22.39 24.19 0.19
CA GLU A 495 -21.03 24.68 -0.08
C GLU A 495 -20.71 25.76 0.96
N ARG A 496 -19.59 25.59 1.69
CA ARG A 496 -19.13 26.53 2.70
C ARG A 496 -17.88 27.26 2.19
N THR A 497 -17.93 28.57 2.20
CA THR A 497 -16.71 29.39 1.98
C THR A 497 -16.27 29.95 3.32
N PHE A 498 -15.01 29.76 3.66
CA PHE A 498 -14.44 30.17 4.94
C PHE A 498 -12.97 30.55 4.83
N GLU A 499 -12.45 31.15 5.90
CA GLU A 499 -11.08 31.59 6.01
C GLU A 499 -10.57 31.28 7.43
N LEU A 500 -9.33 30.78 7.51
CA LEU A 500 -8.64 30.56 8.79
C LEU A 500 -8.08 31.90 9.30
N PHE A 501 -8.37 32.29 10.53
CA PHE A 501 -7.92 33.59 11.08
C PHE A 501 -6.39 33.72 11.13
N ALA A 502 -5.68 32.60 11.31
CA ALA A 502 -4.22 32.56 11.26
C ALA A 502 -3.62 32.66 9.84
N SER A 503 -4.46 32.70 8.79
CA SER A 503 -4.05 32.77 7.38
C SER A 503 -4.98 33.69 6.59
N PRO A 504 -5.03 34.98 6.90
CA PRO A 504 -5.96 35.94 6.30
C PRO A 504 -5.71 36.07 4.79
N GLY A 505 -6.79 36.25 4.02
CA GLY A 505 -6.77 36.32 2.56
C GLY A 505 -6.73 34.98 1.83
N ARG A 506 -6.62 33.86 2.56
CA ARG A 506 -6.59 32.48 1.99
C ARG A 506 -7.97 31.82 2.13
N LYS A 507 -8.90 32.23 1.27
CA LYS A 507 -10.26 31.66 1.24
C LYS A 507 -10.25 30.21 0.76
N MET A 508 -11.10 29.40 1.37
CA MET A 508 -11.34 27.99 1.06
C MET A 508 -12.83 27.77 0.80
N SER A 509 -13.15 26.92 -0.18
CA SER A 509 -14.53 26.49 -0.45
C SER A 509 -14.61 24.97 -0.35
N CYS A 510 -15.57 24.44 0.42
CA CYS A 510 -15.72 23.02 0.68
C CYS A 510 -17.19 22.61 0.64
N GLY A 511 -17.51 21.67 -0.28
CA GLY A 511 -18.83 21.06 -0.39
C GLY A 511 -19.04 19.93 0.59
N ASP A 512 -20.27 19.70 1.01
CA ASP A 512 -20.70 18.52 1.75
C ASP A 512 -22.03 18.00 1.18
N SER A 513 -22.24 16.70 1.22
CA SER A 513 -23.48 16.03 0.74
C SER A 513 -24.71 16.33 1.61
N GLY A 514 -24.53 16.95 2.75
CA GLY A 514 -25.56 17.36 3.68
C GLY A 514 -25.13 18.56 4.49
N THR A 515 -26.05 19.09 5.29
CA THR A 515 -25.79 20.20 6.20
C THR A 515 -25.75 19.71 7.63
N CYS A 516 -24.70 20.06 8.38
CA CYS A 516 -24.69 20.00 9.83
C CYS A 516 -24.34 21.39 10.36
N ARG A 517 -25.31 22.06 10.98
CA ARG A 517 -25.09 23.36 11.60
C ARG A 517 -24.64 23.17 13.04
N LEU A 518 -23.46 23.71 13.35
CA LEU A 518 -22.89 23.68 14.69
C LEU A 518 -22.96 25.09 15.31
N ILE A 519 -23.21 25.11 16.62
CA ILE A 519 -23.17 26.31 17.45
C ILE A 519 -21.97 26.19 18.39
N ALA A 520 -21.07 27.16 18.36
CA ALA A 520 -19.97 27.27 19.32
C ALA A 520 -20.55 27.75 20.67
N ARG A 521 -20.31 26.96 21.74
CA ARG A 521 -20.75 27.29 23.10
C ARG A 521 -19.57 27.65 24.01
N GLU A 522 -18.63 26.74 24.15
CA GLU A 522 -17.53 26.84 25.13
C GLU A 522 -16.16 26.67 24.45
N CYS A 523 -16.11 26.72 23.11
CA CYS A 523 -14.90 26.58 22.33
C CYS A 523 -14.44 27.89 21.69
N GLU A 524 -13.15 28.00 21.45
CA GLU A 524 -12.55 29.05 20.63
C GLU A 524 -12.83 28.78 19.15
N VAL A 525 -13.25 29.80 18.39
CA VAL A 525 -13.45 29.70 16.95
C VAL A 525 -12.24 30.23 16.22
N LEU A 526 -11.62 29.39 15.36
CA LEU A 526 -10.42 29.69 14.59
C LEU A 526 -10.72 29.98 13.10
N ALA A 527 -11.88 29.55 12.60
CA ALA A 527 -12.38 29.90 11.27
C ALA A 527 -13.90 29.96 11.27
N LYS A 528 -14.45 30.86 10.45
CA LYS A 528 -15.90 31.02 10.24
C LYS A 528 -16.23 31.06 8.76
N THR A 529 -17.45 30.66 8.41
CA THR A 529 -18.03 30.95 7.10
C THR A 529 -18.27 32.45 6.95
N THR A 530 -18.53 32.88 5.71
CA THR A 530 -18.98 34.25 5.41
C THR A 530 -20.29 34.60 6.13
N ALA A 531 -21.12 33.62 6.46
CA ALA A 531 -22.35 33.76 7.24
C ALA A 531 -22.11 33.75 8.76
N GLY A 532 -20.86 33.63 9.23
CA GLY A 532 -20.51 33.67 10.64
C GLY A 532 -20.57 32.32 11.36
N GLU A 533 -20.87 31.21 10.66
CA GLU A 533 -20.94 29.89 11.26
C GLU A 533 -19.52 29.34 11.57
N PRO A 534 -19.32 28.65 12.72
CA PRO A 534 -18.01 28.10 13.06
C PRO A 534 -17.64 26.94 12.11
N VAL A 535 -16.44 26.98 11.54
CA VAL A 535 -15.88 25.93 10.68
C VAL A 535 -14.70 25.23 11.34
N PHE A 536 -13.82 25.98 11.99
CA PHE A 536 -12.68 25.40 12.70
C PHE A 536 -12.69 25.92 14.13
N THR A 537 -12.68 24.98 15.09
CA THR A 537 -12.80 25.31 16.53
C THR A 537 -11.76 24.58 17.35
N ARG A 538 -11.44 25.14 18.52
CA ARG A 538 -10.52 24.60 19.51
C ARG A 538 -11.19 24.55 20.88
N PHE A 539 -11.10 23.42 21.53
CA PHE A 539 -11.62 23.18 22.87
C PHE A 539 -10.59 22.50 23.75
N LYS A 540 -10.41 23.00 24.97
CA LYS A 540 -9.57 22.35 25.97
C LYS A 540 -10.32 21.19 26.59
N TYR A 541 -9.82 19.96 26.42
CA TYR A 541 -10.46 18.77 26.98
C TYR A 541 -9.50 17.96 27.85
N GLY A 542 -9.70 17.98 29.16
CA GLY A 542 -8.76 17.40 30.12
C GLY A 542 -7.38 18.07 30.01
N LYS A 543 -6.32 17.28 29.81
CA LYS A 543 -4.96 17.78 29.62
C LYS A 543 -4.65 18.18 28.17
N GLY A 544 -5.42 17.70 27.21
CA GLY A 544 -5.19 17.91 25.78
C GLY A 544 -6.17 18.88 25.13
N THR A 545 -6.35 18.73 23.83
CA THR A 545 -7.14 19.65 22.99
C THR A 545 -7.94 18.86 21.96
N VAL A 546 -9.20 19.27 21.74
CA VAL A 546 -10.04 18.80 20.64
C VAL A 546 -10.21 19.93 19.64
N LEU A 547 -9.90 19.65 18.38
CA LEU A 547 -10.11 20.52 17.23
C LEU A 547 -11.23 19.91 16.38
N VAL A 548 -12.17 20.73 15.89
CA VAL A 548 -13.21 20.28 14.98
C VAL A 548 -13.19 21.13 13.74
N CYS A 549 -13.04 20.48 12.57
CA CYS A 549 -13.23 21.09 11.26
C CYS A 549 -14.60 20.66 10.72
N ASN A 550 -15.59 21.55 10.75
CA ASN A 550 -16.95 21.29 10.25
C ASN A 550 -17.06 21.41 8.73
N SER A 551 -16.20 20.67 8.04
CA SER A 551 -16.21 20.53 6.58
C SER A 551 -15.35 19.30 6.21
N PRO A 552 -15.84 18.41 5.30
CA PRO A 552 -15.15 17.16 4.96
C PRO A 552 -13.99 17.41 3.97
N ILE A 553 -13.02 18.25 4.39
CA ILE A 553 -11.88 18.67 3.55
C ILE A 553 -11.00 17.52 3.08
N ASP A 554 -10.90 16.44 3.87
CA ASP A 554 -10.21 15.20 3.51
C ASP A 554 -10.88 14.52 2.31
N ARG A 555 -12.21 14.35 2.32
CA ARG A 555 -12.95 13.79 1.19
C ARG A 555 -12.91 14.71 -0.03
N GLN A 556 -13.08 16.03 0.18
CA GLN A 556 -13.03 17.00 -0.90
C GLN A 556 -11.65 17.06 -1.56
N THR A 557 -10.59 16.81 -0.82
CA THR A 557 -9.22 16.65 -1.35
C THR A 557 -9.15 15.55 -2.41
N ILE A 558 -9.91 14.47 -2.25
CA ILE A 558 -9.96 13.37 -3.23
C ILE A 558 -11.07 13.58 -4.28
N ALA A 559 -12.20 14.16 -3.89
CA ALA A 559 -13.33 14.37 -4.79
C ALA A 559 -13.05 15.44 -5.87
N ARG A 560 -12.28 16.48 -5.54
CA ARG A 560 -11.98 17.63 -6.41
C ARG A 560 -10.60 17.52 -7.05
N THR A 561 -10.44 18.07 -8.25
CA THR A 561 -9.16 18.15 -8.98
C THR A 561 -8.39 19.43 -8.67
N ASP A 562 -9.10 20.50 -8.30
CA ASP A 562 -8.57 21.85 -8.05
C ASP A 562 -7.95 22.05 -6.65
N VAL A 563 -7.91 21.01 -5.82
CA VAL A 563 -7.39 21.09 -4.44
C VAL A 563 -5.87 21.03 -4.38
N LEU A 564 -5.27 20.18 -5.22
CA LEU A 564 -3.82 19.91 -5.17
C LEU A 564 -3.06 20.61 -6.30
N THR A 565 -3.66 20.68 -7.49
CA THR A 565 -3.03 21.23 -8.71
C THR A 565 -3.96 22.22 -9.42
N GLY A 566 -3.42 22.99 -10.35
CA GLY A 566 -4.18 23.91 -11.17
C GLY A 566 -4.19 25.36 -10.66
N THR A 567 -5.13 26.15 -11.17
CA THR A 567 -5.19 27.61 -10.93
C THR A 567 -6.01 28.01 -9.71
N GLN A 568 -6.83 27.10 -9.18
CA GLN A 568 -7.73 27.33 -8.05
C GLN A 568 -7.50 26.35 -6.90
N VAL A 569 -6.23 26.17 -6.52
CA VAL A 569 -5.85 25.28 -5.43
C VAL A 569 -6.57 25.65 -4.14
N GLN A 570 -7.26 24.67 -3.54
CA GLN A 570 -7.88 24.85 -2.22
C GLN A 570 -6.85 24.61 -1.11
N PRO A 571 -6.45 25.60 -0.32
CA PRO A 571 -5.38 25.44 0.65
C PRO A 571 -5.85 24.77 1.95
N TYR A 572 -6.59 23.65 1.88
CA TYR A 572 -7.10 22.92 3.06
C TYR A 572 -6.01 22.48 4.02
N TYR A 573 -4.78 22.23 3.51
CA TYR A 573 -3.63 21.89 4.33
C TYR A 573 -3.30 22.93 5.41
N LEU A 574 -3.77 24.18 5.27
CA LEU A 574 -3.56 25.22 6.28
C LEU A 574 -4.25 24.88 7.61
N LEU A 575 -5.43 24.20 7.57
CA LEU A 575 -6.08 23.74 8.80
C LEU A 575 -5.26 22.63 9.45
N PHE A 576 -4.71 21.71 8.67
CA PHE A 576 -3.82 20.65 9.17
C PHE A 576 -2.52 21.22 9.74
N ARG A 577 -1.95 22.25 9.09
CA ARG A 577 -0.77 22.98 9.58
C ARG A 577 -1.04 23.69 10.90
N GLU A 578 -2.21 24.31 11.04
CA GLU A 578 -2.59 24.95 12.30
C GLU A 578 -2.84 23.90 13.40
N ALA A 579 -3.49 22.80 13.08
CA ALA A 579 -3.67 21.67 13.99
C ALA A 579 -2.32 21.09 14.45
N MET A 580 -1.36 20.92 13.54
CA MET A 580 0.02 20.48 13.83
C MET A 580 0.72 21.41 14.82
N LYS A 581 0.60 22.74 14.63
CA LYS A 581 1.17 23.74 15.54
C LYS A 581 0.55 23.65 16.93
N ILE A 582 -0.78 23.55 17.01
CA ILE A 582 -1.52 23.41 18.28
C ILE A 582 -1.14 22.09 18.98
N ALA A 583 -0.90 21.03 18.23
CA ALA A 583 -0.40 19.74 18.75
C ALA A 583 1.06 19.79 19.22
N GLY A 584 1.79 20.88 18.94
CA GLY A 584 3.18 21.03 19.33
C GLY A 584 4.14 20.09 18.60
N VAL A 585 3.79 19.63 17.40
CA VAL A 585 4.68 18.79 16.58
C VAL A 585 5.93 19.56 16.19
N LYS A 586 7.09 19.05 16.56
CA LYS A 586 8.40 19.63 16.24
C LYS A 586 9.09 18.78 15.18
N ARG A 587 9.61 19.41 14.15
CA ARG A 587 10.35 18.78 13.07
C ARG A 587 11.80 19.26 13.07
N VAL A 588 12.73 18.36 12.74
CA VAL A 588 14.15 18.72 12.54
C VAL A 588 14.32 19.52 11.26
N ALA A 589 13.49 19.27 10.25
CA ALA A 589 13.39 20.06 9.02
C ALA A 589 11.94 20.52 8.84
N ALA A 590 11.63 21.73 9.29
CA ALA A 590 10.29 22.32 9.16
C ALA A 590 10.18 23.12 7.85
N LYS A 591 9.33 22.66 6.92
CA LYS A 591 9.12 23.37 5.65
C LYS A 591 8.22 24.60 5.80
N GLY A 592 8.50 25.62 4.98
CA GLY A 592 7.64 26.78 4.81
C GLY A 592 6.38 26.49 3.97
N ASP A 593 5.84 27.51 3.31
CA ASP A 593 4.63 27.36 2.48
C ASP A 593 4.96 26.77 1.10
N CYS A 594 5.29 25.47 1.10
CA CYS A 594 5.56 24.68 -0.09
C CYS A 594 4.83 23.34 0.00
N PRO A 595 3.50 23.32 -0.29
CA PRO A 595 2.66 22.15 -0.03
C PRO A 595 3.01 20.92 -0.89
N TRP A 596 3.62 21.10 -2.05
CA TRP A 596 3.94 20.02 -2.98
C TRP A 596 5.27 19.29 -2.71
N VAL A 597 6.03 19.75 -1.71
CA VAL A 597 7.24 19.04 -1.24
C VAL A 597 6.90 18.22 -0.02
N GLY A 598 7.14 16.91 -0.08
CA GLY A 598 7.04 16.00 1.06
C GLY A 598 8.38 15.88 1.77
N LEU A 599 8.38 15.90 3.12
CA LEU A 599 9.56 15.64 3.93
C LEU A 599 9.35 14.41 4.80
N THR A 600 10.35 13.52 4.90
CA THR A 600 10.44 12.46 5.91
C THR A 600 11.71 12.65 6.73
N GLU A 601 11.66 12.30 8.01
CA GLU A 601 12.77 12.37 8.94
C GLU A 601 13.12 10.99 9.47
N HIS A 602 14.40 10.64 9.44
CA HIS A 602 14.95 9.35 9.81
C HIS A 602 16.03 9.54 10.89
N PRO A 603 15.67 9.48 12.18
CA PRO A 603 16.63 9.62 13.27
C PRO A 603 17.69 8.52 13.22
N ALA A 604 18.96 8.91 13.21
CA ALA A 604 20.09 7.99 13.20
C ALA A 604 20.62 7.74 14.61
N ALA A 605 21.33 6.61 14.79
CA ALA A 605 21.84 6.20 16.10
C ALA A 605 22.89 7.16 16.70
N ASP A 606 23.57 7.96 15.86
CA ASP A 606 24.55 8.96 16.28
C ASP A 606 23.92 10.30 16.72
N GLY A 607 22.59 10.38 16.72
CA GLY A 607 21.82 11.57 17.10
C GLY A 607 21.60 12.57 15.96
N SER A 608 22.15 12.32 14.77
CA SER A 608 21.77 13.05 13.55
C SER A 608 20.40 12.61 13.03
N THR A 609 19.87 13.35 12.06
CA THR A 609 18.63 12.98 11.37
C THR A 609 18.85 13.06 9.86
N ILE A 610 18.59 11.96 9.17
CA ILE A 610 18.57 11.96 7.71
C ILE A 610 17.21 12.48 7.26
N VAL A 611 17.18 13.40 6.32
CA VAL A 611 15.96 13.99 5.77
C VAL A 611 15.87 13.69 4.29
N MET A 612 14.73 13.13 3.88
CA MET A 612 14.37 13.00 2.47
C MET A 612 13.35 14.08 2.12
N ALA A 613 13.64 14.88 1.09
CA ALA A 613 12.70 15.84 0.50
C ALA A 613 12.35 15.40 -0.92
N ILE A 614 11.07 15.38 -1.28
CA ILE A 614 10.59 14.97 -2.61
C ILE A 614 9.67 16.05 -3.17
N ASN A 615 9.97 16.51 -4.37
CA ASN A 615 9.09 17.37 -5.16
C ASN A 615 8.11 16.50 -5.97
N PHE A 616 6.84 16.53 -5.60
CA PHE A 616 5.77 15.77 -6.26
C PHE A 616 5.10 16.51 -7.42
N GLU A 617 5.77 17.51 -8.01
CA GLU A 617 5.24 18.30 -9.10
C GLU A 617 6.16 18.29 -10.32
N PRO A 618 5.58 18.38 -11.54
CA PRO A 618 6.37 18.44 -12.78
C PRO A 618 6.95 19.84 -13.06
N ARG A 619 7.28 20.57 -12.02
CA ARG A 619 7.92 21.90 -12.07
C ARG A 619 8.97 22.04 -10.98
N ALA A 620 9.96 22.89 -11.21
CA ALA A 620 10.96 23.19 -10.19
C ALA A 620 10.33 23.94 -9.01
N LEU A 621 10.72 23.59 -7.80
CA LEU A 621 10.28 24.22 -6.56
C LEU A 621 11.49 24.61 -5.70
N SER A 622 11.42 25.80 -5.12
CA SER A 622 12.33 26.25 -4.04
C SER A 622 11.54 26.23 -2.75
N CYS A 623 11.84 25.26 -1.88
CA CYS A 623 11.11 25.02 -0.65
C CYS A 623 11.87 25.69 0.53
N PRO A 624 11.35 26.74 1.15
CA PRO A 624 11.93 27.26 2.39
C PRO A 624 11.91 26.20 3.48
N VAL A 625 12.97 26.09 4.24
CA VAL A 625 13.09 25.14 5.36
C VAL A 625 13.79 25.80 6.55
N ALA A 626 13.30 25.49 7.75
CA ALA A 626 13.99 25.83 9.00
C ALA A 626 14.54 24.53 9.60
N LEU A 627 15.84 24.48 9.84
CA LEU A 627 16.53 23.32 10.43
C LEU A 627 16.70 23.52 11.95
N ASP A 628 16.28 22.53 12.73
CA ASP A 628 16.60 22.44 14.18
C ASP A 628 17.97 21.77 14.34
N GLY A 629 19.02 22.53 13.99
CA GLY A 629 20.40 22.09 13.93
C GLY A 629 21.16 22.71 12.75
N ARG A 630 22.34 22.20 12.46
CA ARG A 630 23.13 22.61 11.28
C ARG A 630 22.97 21.61 10.15
N LEU A 631 23.00 22.07 8.91
CA LEU A 631 23.10 21.22 7.72
C LEU A 631 24.41 20.40 7.80
N GLY A 632 24.27 19.09 7.73
CA GLY A 632 25.37 18.13 7.65
C GLY A 632 25.70 17.78 6.21
N ARG A 633 25.85 16.48 5.94
CA ARG A 633 26.15 15.97 4.59
C ARG A 633 24.93 16.04 3.67
N VAL A 634 25.14 16.44 2.43
CA VAL A 634 24.15 16.35 1.35
C VAL A 634 24.59 15.22 0.41
N TRP A 635 23.76 14.18 0.26
CA TRP A 635 24.04 13.05 -0.62
C TRP A 635 23.38 13.20 -1.98
N ARG A 636 22.27 13.96 -2.05
CA ARG A 636 21.53 14.23 -3.28
C ARG A 636 20.83 15.58 -3.20
N GLY A 637 20.74 16.27 -4.36
CA GLY A 637 20.02 17.53 -4.52
C GLY A 637 20.78 18.77 -4.07
N GLU A 638 20.13 19.92 -4.19
CA GLU A 638 20.67 21.22 -3.78
C GLU A 638 19.99 21.68 -2.50
N VAL A 639 20.72 21.62 -1.38
CA VAL A 639 20.21 21.94 -0.06
C VAL A 639 21.08 23.05 0.57
N LYS A 640 20.42 24.09 1.06
CA LYS A 640 21.00 25.16 1.87
C LYS A 640 20.37 25.17 3.26
N ALA A 641 20.92 25.93 4.18
CA ALA A 641 20.44 25.98 5.56
C ALA A 641 18.98 26.49 5.68
N ASP A 642 18.53 27.28 4.73
CA ASP A 642 17.23 27.96 4.73
C ASP A 642 16.28 27.50 3.60
N ARG A 643 16.75 26.67 2.66
CA ARG A 643 15.93 26.20 1.53
C ARG A 643 16.46 24.95 0.86
N ILE A 644 15.55 24.26 0.18
CA ILE A 644 15.82 23.10 -0.66
C ILE A 644 15.34 23.44 -2.07
N ASP A 645 16.26 23.42 -3.06
CA ASP A 645 15.96 23.67 -4.45
C ASP A 645 15.79 22.32 -5.18
N LEU A 646 14.59 22.03 -5.67
CA LEU A 646 14.21 20.73 -6.23
C LEU A 646 13.75 20.89 -7.69
N PRO A 647 14.46 20.30 -8.66
CA PRO A 647 13.95 20.16 -10.03
C PRO A 647 12.60 19.42 -10.10
N PRO A 648 11.94 19.38 -11.28
CA PRO A 648 10.68 18.65 -11.46
C PRO A 648 10.81 17.18 -11.06
N ASN A 649 9.91 16.70 -10.21
CA ASN A 649 9.83 15.31 -9.74
C ASN A 649 11.19 14.76 -9.22
N GLU A 650 11.97 15.61 -8.56
CA GLU A 650 13.27 15.27 -7.98
C GLU A 650 13.24 15.20 -6.47
N CYS A 651 14.28 14.60 -5.90
CA CYS A 651 14.44 14.46 -4.46
C CYS A 651 15.80 14.96 -3.99
N ALA A 652 15.85 15.34 -2.72
CA ALA A 652 17.07 15.62 -1.98
C ALA A 652 17.19 14.69 -0.78
N LEU A 653 18.42 14.27 -0.46
CA LEU A 653 18.74 13.48 0.71
C LEU A 653 19.91 14.14 1.44
N PHE A 654 19.70 14.51 2.69
CA PHE A 654 20.68 15.24 3.48
C PHE A 654 20.58 14.92 4.97
N GLU A 655 21.59 15.32 5.70
CA GLU A 655 21.71 15.14 7.15
C GLU A 655 21.51 16.48 7.87
N VAL A 656 20.82 16.42 9.00
CA VAL A 656 20.78 17.52 9.98
C VAL A 656 21.43 17.02 11.27
N VAL A 657 22.47 17.75 11.71
CA VAL A 657 23.21 17.46 12.94
C VAL A 657 22.73 18.41 14.02
N ARG A 658 22.20 17.89 15.12
CA ARG A 658 21.79 18.73 16.25
C ARG A 658 23.00 19.46 16.83
N THR A 659 22.90 20.75 17.05
CA THR A 659 23.83 21.50 17.88
C THR A 659 23.61 21.08 19.33
N LYS A 660 24.67 20.64 19.98
CA LYS A 660 24.63 20.25 21.40
C LYS A 660 24.23 21.44 22.29
#